data_eee1bea94d19de41f57bfb27121f90dc
#
_entry.id   eee1bea94d19de41f57bfb27121f90dc
#
_cell.length_a   1.000
_cell.length_b   1.000
_cell.length_c   1.000
_cell.angle_alpha   90.00
_cell.angle_beta   90.00
_cell.angle_gamma   90.00
#
_symmetry.space_group_name_H-M   'P 1'
#
loop_
_entity.id
_entity.type
_entity.pdbx_description
1 polymer ?
#
loop_
_entity_poly.entity_id
_entity_poly.type
_entity_poly.pdbx_seq_one_letter_code
_entity_poly.pdbx_strand_id
1 'polypeptide(L)'
;MKKQLLLILFSLLAVAGYARVVTGVIISETDNEPVIGATVMVKGTQRGVATDLDGKFSIEVKEGDILTITNVGMLQQNVKIGKQQSLNIVMKDDAKVLGEVVVTAMGQTQEKKKLNFAVQSLDSNEISAGVSNNLASTLQGKVSGLQILSTGGSPNASQTIQIRAISSINTSQNNEPLIIIDGVPVRGGGSSLTDINPNDIQSMSVLKGAAASALYGQEAANGVIMIVTKSAKEGKMQVTANAMLEVSNATRVPKIQSSYAPGTKGFYVKNAGGGGWGAPLAAGEQTYDNVGDFLKTGFLQKYDVSMTGGTTKANAYASVSYQKNEGIVPKDHRDQINVFIKGQFEPSDKVKIQLTTSFKESTARGFGNSMSTIYAWGINKNMADYQTLEGLPNWEARYDHWDELPEDQRISATISPYFGRYNDRSETTNTRIMLNGQISYEPIKDLVFTGKVSYDKGYSMYDAAVVPRFRESQFTDPEASFLADYAFKFGSYTFQPSRSERFNAQFLATYQRELFRDLNINVLFGIDWSNYKSLSAQMAGQRFMLEGDFYSFQNVDPSTFTNSSSSSYYMYLNHSNWNKFGYFGELRFDYRGIAQVSVTGRLDGSSTLRQVDCTYFYPSVTGGFIFSELLHLQNSWFSYGKIRGNWAKVGKSCTPYKFSDTFKNWSSFPDGGWGIDPTVGKALNLEPEMTSSWEIGADLRFFKNRTRLDVAYYSTTVDNQIVTVRVSPAAGMILQTRNEGSIENYGIEATLNQDIFKTKDFDWTLTANFSLNRGKVKSLPDQIKQIDGTNYGGIYPTAFLGGSTTGITGKDYVRDPQGNVVCNENGYPLVNTSKQLYIGNREPDFMLGLGSNFRFRDLTFGFLFDGRCGGDVVNITGSSLISNGQHHLLDKYRNREVVFKGVVANGDGTYSPNTTPIILDQTFINTYFFPVSSNFIEDGSYIRLSYVTLGYDLSKLLAHNCPVKGLNVTLTGRNLFLLTKYSGSDPQVTESGSAYGSGSGGFDRYGVPKTRSFNLSVKATF
;
A
#
# COMPACT_ATOMS: atom_id res chain seq x y z
N MET A 1 28.77 12.46 -89.64
CA MET A 1 29.54 12.32 -88.37
C MET A 1 28.83 12.73 -87.06
N LYS A 2 27.88 13.67 -87.05
CA LYS A 2 27.17 14.06 -85.78
C LYS A 2 26.11 13.05 -85.23
N LYS A 3 25.56 12.18 -86.09
CA LYS A 3 24.60 11.12 -85.67
C LYS A 3 25.26 9.86 -85.13
N GLN A 4 26.48 9.58 -85.44
CA GLN A 4 27.24 8.42 -84.97
C GLN A 4 27.85 8.68 -83.57
N LEU A 5 28.21 9.96 -83.27
CA LEU A 5 28.72 10.35 -81.96
C LEU A 5 27.62 10.34 -80.85
N LEU A 6 26.35 10.61 -81.26
CA LEU A 6 25.22 10.55 -80.32
C LEU A 6 24.80 9.11 -79.97
N LEU A 7 24.98 8.14 -80.87
CA LEU A 7 24.76 6.72 -80.64
C LEU A 7 25.81 6.05 -79.76
N ILE A 8 27.05 6.54 -79.82
CA ILE A 8 28.15 6.10 -78.94
C ILE A 8 28.00 6.72 -77.54
N LEU A 9 27.47 7.93 -77.43
CA LEU A 9 27.18 8.58 -76.11
C LEU A 9 25.95 7.94 -75.41
N PHE A 10 24.98 7.43 -76.19
CA PHE A 10 23.83 6.68 -75.68
C PHE A 10 24.16 5.24 -75.31
N SER A 11 25.15 4.60 -75.98
CA SER A 11 25.58 3.25 -75.61
C SER A 11 26.54 3.25 -74.39
N LEU A 12 27.17 4.39 -74.06
CA LEU A 12 28.00 4.55 -72.85
C LEU A 12 27.16 4.92 -71.59
N LEU A 13 25.91 5.34 -71.74
CA LEU A 13 24.96 5.62 -70.64
C LEU A 13 24.12 4.42 -70.26
N ALA A 14 24.23 3.27 -70.89
CA ALA A 14 23.45 2.02 -70.61
C ALA A 14 24.16 1.01 -69.69
N VAL A 15 25.20 1.41 -68.96
CA VAL A 15 25.68 0.65 -67.80
C VAL A 15 25.08 1.27 -66.53
N ALA A 16 23.74 1.44 -66.51
CA ALA A 16 22.99 1.60 -65.26
C ALA A 16 22.90 0.21 -64.66
N GLY A 17 23.63 -0.04 -63.57
CA GLY A 17 23.60 -1.30 -62.83
C GLY A 17 22.13 -1.73 -62.49
N TYR A 18 21.75 -2.91 -62.95
CA TYR A 18 20.47 -3.47 -62.73
C TYR A 18 20.29 -3.66 -61.21
N ALA A 19 19.26 -3.02 -60.65
CA ALA A 19 18.81 -3.30 -59.30
C ALA A 19 18.29 -4.75 -59.27
N ARG A 20 18.77 -5.54 -58.35
CA ARG A 20 18.33 -6.91 -58.15
C ARG A 20 17.77 -7.11 -56.77
N VAL A 21 16.86 -8.05 -56.63
CA VAL A 21 16.33 -8.42 -55.31
C VAL A 21 17.31 -9.31 -54.59
N VAL A 22 17.72 -8.91 -53.40
CA VAL A 22 18.52 -9.74 -52.48
C VAL A 22 17.62 -10.12 -51.33
N THR A 23 17.56 -11.41 -51.03
CA THR A 23 16.86 -11.97 -49.86
C THR A 23 17.86 -12.35 -48.78
N GLY A 24 17.39 -12.45 -47.55
CA GLY A 24 18.25 -12.91 -46.45
C GLY A 24 17.48 -13.26 -45.20
N VAL A 25 18.21 -13.85 -44.27
CA VAL A 25 17.69 -14.14 -42.94
C VAL A 25 18.61 -13.47 -41.92
N ILE A 26 18.01 -12.83 -40.92
CA ILE A 26 18.71 -12.22 -39.78
C ILE A 26 18.43 -13.06 -38.55
N ILE A 27 19.50 -13.54 -37.90
CA ILE A 27 19.44 -14.33 -36.68
C ILE A 27 20.28 -13.66 -35.59
N SER A 28 19.91 -13.87 -34.33
CA SER A 28 20.68 -13.44 -33.18
C SER A 28 21.84 -14.38 -32.87
N GLU A 29 23.01 -13.83 -32.51
CA GLU A 29 24.20 -14.62 -32.12
C GLU A 29 24.00 -15.39 -30.82
N THR A 30 23.13 -14.84 -29.93
CA THR A 30 22.97 -15.32 -28.54
C THR A 30 22.08 -16.55 -28.46
N ASP A 31 21.02 -16.63 -29.26
CA ASP A 31 20.03 -17.70 -29.22
C ASP A 31 19.79 -18.40 -30.56
N ASN A 32 20.41 -17.93 -31.65
CA ASN A 32 20.19 -18.37 -33.03
C ASN A 32 18.73 -18.27 -33.50
N GLU A 33 17.89 -17.46 -32.79
CA GLU A 33 16.51 -17.22 -33.18
C GLU A 33 16.40 -16.12 -34.26
N PRO A 34 15.38 -16.17 -35.14
CA PRO A 34 15.13 -15.13 -36.12
C PRO A 34 14.92 -13.76 -35.46
N VAL A 35 15.60 -12.73 -35.92
CA VAL A 35 15.40 -11.36 -35.47
C VAL A 35 14.25 -10.75 -36.21
N ILE A 36 13.09 -10.66 -35.52
CA ILE A 36 11.83 -10.15 -36.04
C ILE A 36 11.83 -8.60 -36.02
N GLY A 37 11.39 -7.96 -37.10
CA GLY A 37 11.26 -6.50 -37.16
C GLY A 37 12.60 -5.74 -37.26
N ALA A 38 13.69 -6.43 -37.52
CA ALA A 38 14.97 -5.76 -37.84
C ALA A 38 14.82 -4.89 -39.08
N THR A 39 15.26 -3.65 -38.99
CA THR A 39 15.25 -2.74 -40.12
C THR A 39 16.48 -2.91 -40.97
N VAL A 40 16.30 -3.23 -42.26
CA VAL A 40 17.34 -3.38 -43.28
C VAL A 40 17.23 -2.21 -44.25
N MET A 41 18.16 -1.27 -44.22
CA MET A 41 18.16 -0.05 -45.04
C MET A 41 19.40 0.00 -45.98
N VAL A 42 19.20 0.49 -47.19
CA VAL A 42 20.31 0.84 -48.06
C VAL A 42 20.91 2.17 -47.59
N LYS A 43 22.18 2.14 -47.17
CA LYS A 43 22.89 3.29 -46.60
C LYS A 43 22.87 4.48 -47.53
N GLY A 44 22.43 5.64 -46.99
CA GLY A 44 22.33 6.89 -47.74
C GLY A 44 21.06 7.02 -48.59
N THR A 45 20.10 6.13 -48.45
CA THR A 45 18.77 6.19 -49.12
C THR A 45 17.64 6.03 -48.09
N GLN A 46 16.40 6.34 -48.50
CA GLN A 46 15.23 6.01 -47.70
C GLN A 46 14.62 4.63 -47.99
N ARG A 47 15.31 3.79 -48.74
CA ARG A 47 14.83 2.45 -49.07
C ARG A 47 15.21 1.47 -47.95
N GLY A 48 14.20 0.87 -47.35
CA GLY A 48 14.39 -0.14 -46.29
C GLY A 48 13.20 -1.07 -46.21
N VAL A 49 13.40 -2.22 -45.58
CA VAL A 49 12.37 -3.23 -45.25
C VAL A 49 12.60 -3.71 -43.83
N ALA A 50 11.55 -4.21 -43.20
CA ALA A 50 11.68 -4.91 -41.91
C ALA A 50 11.67 -6.43 -42.15
N THR A 51 12.32 -7.17 -41.28
CA THR A 51 12.25 -8.63 -41.27
C THR A 51 10.91 -9.14 -40.79
N ASP A 52 10.46 -10.25 -41.38
CA ASP A 52 9.26 -10.97 -41.00
C ASP A 52 9.42 -11.83 -39.73
N LEU A 53 8.41 -12.64 -39.39
CA LEU A 53 8.41 -13.53 -38.23
C LEU A 53 9.48 -14.62 -38.26
N ASP A 54 9.99 -14.97 -39.47
CA ASP A 54 11.07 -15.90 -39.66
C ASP A 54 12.46 -15.20 -39.78
N GLY A 55 12.50 -13.87 -39.49
CA GLY A 55 13.72 -13.07 -39.66
C GLY A 55 14.12 -12.83 -41.13
N LYS A 56 13.22 -13.13 -42.09
CA LYS A 56 13.52 -13.00 -43.53
C LYS A 56 13.25 -11.59 -44.02
N PHE A 57 14.07 -11.13 -44.95
CA PHE A 57 13.90 -9.88 -45.68
C PHE A 57 14.10 -10.03 -47.17
N SER A 58 13.54 -9.11 -47.92
CA SER A 58 13.75 -9.01 -49.37
C SER A 58 13.83 -7.53 -49.75
N ILE A 59 14.95 -7.14 -50.33
CA ILE A 59 15.22 -5.74 -50.64
C ILE A 59 15.89 -5.57 -52.03
N GLU A 60 15.48 -4.57 -52.78
CA GLU A 60 16.12 -4.22 -54.07
C GLU A 60 17.42 -3.40 -53.84
N VAL A 61 18.53 -3.90 -54.34
CA VAL A 61 19.86 -3.31 -54.17
C VAL A 61 20.69 -3.39 -55.44
N LYS A 62 21.71 -2.58 -55.51
CA LYS A 62 22.74 -2.64 -56.54
C LYS A 62 24.02 -3.28 -55.99
N GLU A 63 24.80 -3.91 -56.84
CA GLU A 63 26.10 -4.40 -56.44
C GLU A 63 26.99 -3.25 -55.93
N GLY A 64 27.57 -3.41 -54.75
CA GLY A 64 28.34 -2.37 -54.09
C GLY A 64 27.56 -1.57 -53.04
N ASP A 65 26.22 -1.66 -52.99
CA ASP A 65 25.40 -1.02 -51.92
C ASP A 65 25.78 -1.58 -50.55
N ILE A 66 25.62 -0.78 -49.52
CA ILE A 66 25.82 -1.20 -48.14
C ILE A 66 24.45 -1.24 -47.47
N LEU A 67 24.05 -2.41 -46.96
CA LEU A 67 22.89 -2.55 -46.09
C LEU A 67 23.28 -2.21 -44.66
N THR A 68 22.57 -1.26 -44.09
CA THR A 68 22.63 -0.97 -42.67
C THR A 68 21.47 -1.70 -41.98
N ILE A 69 21.81 -2.60 -41.07
CA ILE A 69 20.86 -3.42 -40.32
C ILE A 69 20.84 -2.92 -38.90
N THR A 70 19.65 -2.62 -38.40
CA THR A 70 19.43 -2.14 -37.02
C THR A 70 18.27 -2.90 -36.41
N ASN A 71 18.41 -3.27 -35.14
CA ASN A 71 17.32 -3.75 -34.28
C ASN A 71 17.53 -3.22 -32.88
N VAL A 72 16.42 -3.05 -32.15
CA VAL A 72 16.48 -2.60 -30.76
C VAL A 72 17.22 -3.64 -29.92
N GLY A 73 18.28 -3.22 -29.23
CA GLY A 73 19.08 -4.12 -28.38
C GLY A 73 20.20 -4.88 -29.10
N MET A 74 20.41 -4.61 -30.38
CA MET A 74 21.48 -5.27 -31.15
C MET A 74 22.47 -4.27 -31.80
N LEU A 75 23.71 -4.67 -31.95
CA LEU A 75 24.73 -3.85 -32.60
C LEU A 75 24.39 -3.65 -34.08
N GLN A 76 24.37 -2.39 -34.50
CA GLN A 76 24.19 -2.04 -35.90
C GLN A 76 25.27 -2.72 -36.75
N GLN A 77 24.87 -3.40 -37.82
CA GLN A 77 25.76 -4.01 -38.78
C GLN A 77 25.64 -3.31 -40.13
N ASN A 78 26.80 -3.22 -40.85
CA ASN A 78 26.84 -2.75 -42.21
C ASN A 78 27.36 -3.89 -43.08
N VAL A 79 26.54 -4.37 -44.02
CA VAL A 79 26.86 -5.47 -44.92
C VAL A 79 27.00 -4.96 -46.36
N LYS A 80 28.14 -5.07 -46.95
CA LYS A 80 28.35 -4.66 -48.33
C LYS A 80 27.83 -5.74 -49.28
N ILE A 81 27.02 -5.39 -50.25
CA ILE A 81 26.38 -6.27 -51.20
C ILE A 81 27.38 -6.62 -52.29
N GLY A 82 27.71 -7.91 -52.39
CA GLY A 82 28.49 -8.51 -53.48
C GLY A 82 27.61 -9.15 -54.54
N LYS A 83 28.03 -10.25 -55.16
CA LYS A 83 27.25 -11.01 -56.17
C LYS A 83 26.24 -12.00 -55.59
N GLN A 84 26.15 -12.12 -54.28
CA GLN A 84 25.27 -13.06 -53.58
C GLN A 84 23.79 -12.65 -53.70
N GLN A 85 22.87 -13.62 -53.90
CA GLN A 85 21.45 -13.41 -53.96
C GLN A 85 20.75 -13.64 -52.61
N SER A 86 21.41 -14.36 -51.70
CA SER A 86 20.92 -14.63 -50.35
C SER A 86 22.00 -14.29 -49.33
N LEU A 87 21.58 -13.68 -48.22
CA LEU A 87 22.42 -13.28 -47.09
C LEU A 87 21.96 -13.97 -45.81
N ASN A 88 22.90 -14.51 -45.07
CA ASN A 88 22.66 -14.95 -43.70
C ASN A 88 23.42 -13.99 -42.77
N ILE A 89 22.71 -13.21 -41.96
CA ILE A 89 23.29 -12.15 -41.15
C ILE A 89 23.07 -12.49 -39.70
N VAL A 90 24.15 -12.57 -38.93
CA VAL A 90 24.12 -12.83 -37.50
C VAL A 90 24.30 -11.49 -36.77
N MET A 91 23.26 -10.99 -36.10
CA MET A 91 23.36 -9.80 -35.29
C MET A 91 23.84 -10.14 -33.88
N LYS A 92 24.74 -9.31 -33.38
CA LYS A 92 25.24 -9.40 -32.01
C LYS A 92 24.40 -8.52 -31.10
N ASP A 93 24.11 -9.03 -29.93
CA ASP A 93 23.51 -8.19 -28.89
C ASP A 93 24.41 -7.00 -28.60
N ASP A 94 23.86 -5.82 -28.54
CA ASP A 94 24.57 -4.65 -28.04
C ASP A 94 24.81 -4.88 -26.55
N ALA A 95 26.01 -5.33 -26.18
CA ALA A 95 26.46 -5.47 -24.81
C ALA A 95 26.56 -4.12 -24.06
N LYS A 96 26.39 -2.99 -24.75
CA LYS A 96 25.92 -1.77 -24.12
C LYS A 96 24.50 -2.05 -23.66
N VAL A 97 24.39 -2.52 -22.42
CA VAL A 97 23.17 -2.66 -21.63
C VAL A 97 22.08 -1.75 -22.17
N LEU A 98 20.99 -2.33 -22.69
CA LEU A 98 19.72 -1.63 -22.81
C LEU A 98 19.50 -0.99 -21.45
N GLY A 99 19.73 0.31 -21.36
CA GLY A 99 19.71 1.01 -20.08
C GLY A 99 18.31 0.83 -19.53
N GLU A 100 18.19 0.16 -18.38
CA GLU A 100 16.92 0.04 -17.66
C GLU A 100 16.30 1.43 -17.63
N VAL A 101 15.19 1.58 -18.32
CA VAL A 101 14.52 2.85 -18.50
C VAL A 101 13.48 2.99 -17.39
N VAL A 102 13.59 4.04 -16.63
CA VAL A 102 12.70 4.32 -15.50
C VAL A 102 11.89 5.58 -15.81
N VAL A 103 10.61 5.54 -15.53
CA VAL A 103 9.82 6.77 -15.52
C VAL A 103 10.12 7.53 -14.23
N THR A 104 10.54 8.77 -14.40
CA THR A 104 10.91 9.68 -13.32
C THR A 104 9.85 10.76 -13.12
N ALA A 105 10.18 11.77 -12.34
CA ALA A 105 9.28 12.86 -12.03
C ALA A 105 8.66 13.49 -13.30
N MET A 106 7.41 13.90 -13.20
CA MET A 106 6.56 14.46 -14.26
C MET A 106 6.29 13.52 -15.45
N GLY A 107 6.53 12.20 -15.27
CA GLY A 107 6.32 11.19 -16.33
C GLY A 107 7.41 11.20 -17.39
N GLN A 108 8.59 11.79 -17.10
CA GLN A 108 9.73 11.71 -17.99
C GLN A 108 10.41 10.34 -17.92
N THR A 109 10.77 9.81 -19.06
CA THR A 109 11.48 8.53 -19.18
C THR A 109 12.97 8.76 -19.21
N GLN A 110 13.72 8.08 -18.33
CA GLN A 110 15.17 8.22 -18.23
C GLN A 110 15.85 6.88 -18.04
N GLU A 111 17.06 6.77 -18.53
CA GLU A 111 17.92 5.62 -18.25
C GLU A 111 18.30 5.62 -16.76
N LYS A 112 18.15 4.48 -16.09
CA LYS A 112 18.46 4.33 -14.65
C LYS A 112 19.90 4.75 -14.32
N LYS A 113 20.85 4.52 -15.23
CA LYS A 113 22.25 4.96 -15.05
C LYS A 113 22.40 6.47 -14.92
N LYS A 114 21.43 7.27 -15.43
CA LYS A 114 21.44 8.74 -15.37
C LYS A 114 20.74 9.30 -14.12
N LEU A 115 20.16 8.43 -13.27
CA LEU A 115 19.50 8.87 -12.05
C LEU A 115 20.50 8.98 -10.88
N ASN A 116 20.42 10.06 -10.12
CA ASN A 116 21.33 10.36 -9.01
C ASN A 116 20.67 10.23 -7.63
N PHE A 117 19.56 9.51 -7.53
CA PHE A 117 18.82 9.19 -6.32
C PHE A 117 18.35 7.73 -6.35
N ALA A 118 17.98 7.18 -5.18
CA ALA A 118 17.52 5.80 -5.09
C ALA A 118 16.16 5.61 -5.75
N VAL A 119 16.11 4.73 -6.75
CA VAL A 119 14.88 4.30 -7.43
C VAL A 119 14.88 2.79 -7.55
N GLN A 120 13.79 2.17 -7.15
CA GLN A 120 13.59 0.75 -7.39
C GLN A 120 12.39 0.56 -8.31
N SER A 121 12.61 -0.09 -9.45
CA SER A 121 11.58 -0.39 -10.45
C SER A 121 11.21 -1.87 -10.40
N LEU A 122 9.94 -2.15 -10.61
CA LEU A 122 9.38 -3.48 -10.81
C LEU A 122 8.71 -3.51 -12.18
N ASP A 123 9.01 -4.52 -12.97
CA ASP A 123 8.35 -4.75 -14.25
C ASP A 123 7.02 -5.50 -14.12
N SER A 124 6.29 -5.66 -15.23
CA SER A 124 5.00 -6.36 -15.26
C SER A 124 5.09 -7.81 -14.78
N ASN A 125 6.21 -8.51 -15.03
CA ASN A 125 6.39 -9.89 -14.60
C ASN A 125 6.65 -9.98 -13.11
N GLU A 126 7.49 -9.10 -12.57
CA GLU A 126 7.75 -9.00 -11.13
C GLU A 126 6.48 -8.60 -10.35
N ILE A 127 5.65 -7.70 -10.91
CA ILE A 127 4.37 -7.31 -10.33
C ILE A 127 3.40 -8.49 -10.37
N SER A 128 3.36 -9.24 -11.49
CA SER A 128 2.48 -10.39 -11.65
C SER A 128 2.91 -11.61 -10.85
N ALA A 129 4.20 -11.73 -10.50
CA ALA A 129 4.70 -12.81 -9.67
C ALA A 129 4.10 -12.72 -8.26
N GLY A 130 3.34 -13.74 -7.85
CA GLY A 130 2.63 -13.76 -6.58
C GLY A 130 1.44 -12.80 -6.52
N VAL A 131 0.77 -12.56 -7.65
CA VAL A 131 -0.40 -11.65 -7.74
C VAL A 131 -1.42 -11.96 -6.65
N SER A 132 -1.83 -10.90 -5.99
CA SER A 132 -2.94 -10.84 -5.05
C SER A 132 -4.08 -10.01 -5.67
N ASN A 133 -5.24 -10.09 -5.07
CA ASN A 133 -6.33 -9.15 -5.32
C ASN A 133 -5.95 -7.70 -4.94
N ASN A 134 -4.85 -7.50 -4.21
CA ASN A 134 -4.38 -6.21 -3.75
C ASN A 134 -2.93 -5.95 -4.20
N LEU A 135 -2.75 -4.92 -5.03
CA LEU A 135 -1.45 -4.54 -5.58
C LEU A 135 -0.43 -4.16 -4.50
N ALA A 136 -0.86 -3.48 -3.43
CA ALA A 136 0.06 -3.09 -2.35
C ALA A 136 0.74 -4.32 -1.74
N SER A 137 -0.01 -5.40 -1.46
CA SER A 137 0.55 -6.61 -0.86
C SER A 137 1.58 -7.32 -1.74
N THR A 138 1.57 -7.08 -3.06
CA THR A 138 2.56 -7.67 -3.98
C THR A 138 3.91 -6.99 -3.92
N LEU A 139 4.01 -5.80 -3.34
CA LEU A 139 5.25 -5.02 -3.19
C LEU A 139 6.07 -5.44 -1.96
N GLN A 140 5.42 -6.08 -0.98
CA GLN A 140 6.06 -6.49 0.27
C GLN A 140 7.27 -7.40 0.00
N GLY A 141 8.43 -7.08 0.58
CA GLY A 141 9.68 -7.80 0.42
C GLY A 141 10.38 -7.61 -0.93
N LYS A 142 9.69 -7.04 -1.95
CA LYS A 142 10.27 -6.76 -3.27
C LYS A 142 10.99 -5.42 -3.34
N VAL A 143 10.62 -4.47 -2.48
CA VAL A 143 11.20 -3.12 -2.45
C VAL A 143 11.85 -2.87 -1.10
N SER A 144 13.14 -2.50 -1.07
CA SER A 144 13.85 -2.14 0.16
C SER A 144 13.27 -0.85 0.76
N GLY A 145 13.15 -0.78 2.09
CA GLY A 145 12.62 0.39 2.81
C GLY A 145 11.12 0.62 2.66
N LEU A 146 10.37 -0.33 2.07
CA LEU A 146 8.92 -0.28 1.95
C LEU A 146 8.29 -1.22 2.97
N GLN A 147 7.42 -0.67 3.82
CA GLN A 147 6.60 -1.42 4.78
C GLN A 147 5.13 -1.34 4.41
N ILE A 148 4.45 -2.49 4.39
CA ILE A 148 3.02 -2.59 4.13
C ILE A 148 2.38 -3.30 5.31
N LEU A 149 1.40 -2.64 5.91
CA LEU A 149 0.63 -3.15 7.03
C LEU A 149 -0.83 -3.31 6.61
N SER A 150 -1.54 -4.24 7.20
CA SER A 150 -2.94 -4.51 6.88
C SER A 150 -3.78 -4.61 8.14
N THR A 151 -5.01 -4.13 8.09
CA THR A 151 -5.98 -4.25 9.20
C THR A 151 -6.51 -5.67 9.38
N GLY A 152 -6.20 -6.60 8.49
CA GLY A 152 -6.60 -8.01 8.61
C GLY A 152 -6.67 -8.75 7.28
N GLY A 153 -7.33 -9.91 7.30
CA GLY A 153 -7.50 -10.82 6.15
C GLY A 153 -8.83 -10.68 5.41
N SER A 154 -9.67 -9.70 5.74
CA SER A 154 -10.91 -9.39 5.01
C SER A 154 -10.59 -8.93 3.57
N PRO A 155 -11.45 -9.25 2.56
CA PRO A 155 -11.39 -8.65 1.23
C PRO A 155 -11.39 -7.12 1.24
N ASN A 156 -11.92 -6.52 2.31
CA ASN A 156 -12.06 -5.09 2.53
C ASN A 156 -11.00 -4.51 3.46
N ALA A 157 -10.02 -5.31 3.87
CA ALA A 157 -8.95 -4.85 4.76
C ALA A 157 -8.19 -3.68 4.12
N SER A 158 -8.09 -2.58 4.86
CA SER A 158 -7.30 -1.42 4.47
C SER A 158 -5.81 -1.73 4.60
N GLN A 159 -5.02 -1.10 3.74
CA GLN A 159 -3.57 -1.23 3.78
C GLN A 159 -2.92 0.12 3.93
N THR A 160 -1.90 0.17 4.77
CA THR A 160 -1.05 1.33 4.99
C THR A 160 0.31 1.08 4.37
N ILE A 161 0.82 2.04 3.60
CA ILE A 161 2.12 1.97 2.95
C ILE A 161 3.01 3.04 3.56
N GLN A 162 4.22 2.65 3.96
CA GLN A 162 5.24 3.57 4.44
C GLN A 162 6.55 3.35 3.70
N ILE A 163 7.20 4.43 3.24
CA ILE A 163 8.53 4.41 2.67
C ILE A 163 9.50 4.99 3.70
N ARG A 164 10.49 4.18 4.11
CA ARG A 164 11.49 4.50 5.13
C ARG A 164 10.87 4.67 6.53
N ALA A 165 10.28 5.84 6.84
CA ALA A 165 9.78 6.12 8.19
C ALA A 165 8.64 7.16 8.20
N ILE A 166 8.18 7.47 9.41
CA ILE A 166 7.22 8.54 9.70
C ILE A 166 7.90 9.90 9.51
N SER A 167 7.32 10.76 8.68
CA SER A 167 7.81 12.11 8.39
C SER A 167 7.12 13.20 9.20
N SER A 168 5.94 12.92 9.77
CA SER A 168 5.21 13.86 10.62
C SER A 168 4.59 13.15 11.81
N ILE A 169 4.80 13.70 13.00
CA ILE A 169 4.17 13.25 14.26
C ILE A 169 2.79 13.88 14.47
N ASN A 170 2.36 14.73 13.57
CA ASN A 170 1.03 15.35 13.59
C ASN A 170 -0.06 14.32 13.31
N THR A 171 -0.97 14.12 14.25
CA THR A 171 -2.09 13.18 14.15
C THR A 171 -3.11 13.51 13.04
N SER A 172 -2.99 14.69 12.42
CA SER A 172 -3.83 15.11 11.28
C SER A 172 -3.09 15.00 9.92
N GLN A 173 -1.80 14.60 9.91
CA GLN A 173 -0.98 14.47 8.70
C GLN A 173 -0.77 13.01 8.33
N ASN A 174 -1.02 12.68 7.05
CA ASN A 174 -0.79 11.35 6.52
C ASN A 174 0.69 11.17 6.13
N ASN A 175 1.29 10.06 6.54
CA ASN A 175 2.67 9.67 6.25
C ASN A 175 2.80 8.69 5.05
N GLU A 176 1.73 8.43 4.32
CA GLU A 176 1.77 7.58 3.14
C GLU A 176 2.42 8.29 1.94
N PRO A 177 3.06 7.54 1.02
CA PRO A 177 3.63 8.09 -0.20
C PRO A 177 2.55 8.58 -1.18
N LEU A 178 2.95 9.50 -2.05
CA LEU A 178 2.12 9.94 -3.16
C LEU A 178 2.05 8.85 -4.23
N ILE A 179 0.84 8.52 -4.68
CA ILE A 179 0.63 7.61 -5.80
C ILE A 179 0.45 8.43 -7.09
N ILE A 180 1.17 8.06 -8.13
CA ILE A 180 1.12 8.69 -9.44
C ILE A 180 0.84 7.64 -10.51
N ILE A 181 -0.17 7.88 -11.33
CA ILE A 181 -0.54 7.02 -12.45
C ILE A 181 -0.35 7.79 -13.74
N ASP A 182 0.49 7.27 -14.65
CA ASP A 182 0.83 7.90 -15.93
C ASP A 182 1.23 9.39 -15.81
N GLY A 183 1.98 9.71 -14.72
CA GLY A 183 2.48 11.06 -14.45
C GLY A 183 1.47 12.00 -13.77
N VAL A 184 0.30 11.52 -13.39
CA VAL A 184 -0.75 12.29 -12.71
C VAL A 184 -0.91 11.83 -11.26
N PRO A 185 -0.84 12.74 -10.28
CA PRO A 185 -1.09 12.41 -8.88
C PRO A 185 -2.55 12.00 -8.64
N VAL A 186 -2.75 10.88 -7.93
CA VAL A 186 -4.08 10.38 -7.56
C VAL A 186 -4.34 10.53 -6.07
N ARG A 187 -5.61 10.47 -5.68
CA ARG A 187 -6.03 10.56 -4.29
C ARG A 187 -5.97 9.21 -3.59
N GLY A 188 -5.78 9.23 -2.26
CA GLY A 188 -6.10 8.11 -1.39
C GLY A 188 -4.93 7.23 -0.95
N GLY A 189 -3.67 7.68 -1.10
CA GLY A 189 -2.53 6.93 -0.57
C GLY A 189 -2.53 5.44 -0.97
N GLY A 190 -2.17 4.56 -0.03
CA GLY A 190 -2.13 3.11 -0.24
C GLY A 190 -3.47 2.48 -0.65
N SER A 191 -4.58 3.05 -0.21
CA SER A 191 -5.91 2.55 -0.57
C SER A 191 -6.22 2.70 -2.07
N SER A 192 -5.62 3.67 -2.76
CA SER A 192 -5.81 3.86 -4.20
C SER A 192 -5.18 2.76 -5.06
N LEU A 193 -4.23 1.99 -4.52
CA LEU A 193 -3.67 0.84 -5.22
C LEU A 193 -4.67 -0.30 -5.41
N THR A 194 -5.72 -0.35 -4.61
CA THR A 194 -6.81 -1.34 -4.79
C THR A 194 -7.73 -0.99 -5.95
N ASP A 195 -7.62 0.22 -6.48
CA ASP A 195 -8.46 0.73 -7.57
C ASP A 195 -7.91 0.39 -8.95
N ILE A 196 -6.67 -0.10 -9.01
CA ILE A 196 -5.97 -0.41 -10.26
C ILE A 196 -5.91 -1.92 -10.43
N ASN A 197 -6.26 -2.39 -11.62
CA ASN A 197 -6.04 -3.79 -11.97
C ASN A 197 -4.53 -4.03 -12.21
N PRO A 198 -3.87 -4.94 -11.44
CA PRO A 198 -2.46 -5.25 -11.66
C PRO A 198 -2.11 -5.68 -13.08
N ASN A 199 -3.07 -6.29 -13.80
CA ASN A 199 -2.87 -6.71 -15.18
C ASN A 199 -2.77 -5.55 -16.19
N ASP A 200 -3.17 -4.33 -15.81
CA ASP A 200 -3.05 -3.12 -16.64
C ASP A 200 -1.73 -2.37 -16.41
N ILE A 201 -0.89 -2.84 -15.48
CA ILE A 201 0.37 -2.18 -15.15
C ILE A 201 1.50 -2.70 -16.03
N GLN A 202 2.26 -1.77 -16.61
CA GLN A 202 3.49 -2.05 -17.35
C GLN A 202 4.70 -2.08 -16.43
N SER A 203 4.82 -1.08 -15.56
CA SER A 203 5.91 -0.96 -14.59
C SER A 203 5.51 -0.11 -13.40
N MET A 204 6.20 -0.30 -12.29
CA MET A 204 6.06 0.51 -11.09
C MET A 204 7.44 0.93 -10.61
N SER A 205 7.58 2.20 -10.23
CA SER A 205 8.82 2.74 -9.70
C SER A 205 8.57 3.39 -8.34
N VAL A 206 9.39 3.06 -7.35
CA VAL A 206 9.34 3.65 -6.02
C VAL A 206 10.47 4.66 -5.90
N LEU A 207 10.12 5.95 -5.83
CA LEU A 207 11.03 7.06 -5.63
C LEU A 207 11.15 7.33 -4.13
N LYS A 208 12.36 7.17 -3.60
CA LYS A 208 12.63 7.28 -2.17
C LYS A 208 13.37 8.59 -1.88
N GLY A 209 12.97 9.29 -0.83
CA GLY A 209 13.61 10.53 -0.40
C GLY A 209 13.15 11.80 -1.12
N ALA A 210 13.49 12.96 -0.53
CA ALA A 210 13.01 14.26 -0.95
C ALA A 210 13.51 14.68 -2.34
N ALA A 211 14.74 14.34 -2.71
CA ALA A 211 15.31 14.74 -4.00
C ALA A 211 14.58 14.11 -5.19
N ALA A 212 14.19 12.86 -5.06
CA ALA A 212 13.43 12.16 -6.10
C ALA A 212 12.02 12.72 -6.29
N SER A 213 11.47 13.33 -5.26
CA SER A 213 10.10 13.81 -5.20
C SER A 213 9.97 15.34 -5.26
N ALA A 214 11.08 16.09 -5.24
CA ALA A 214 11.08 17.55 -5.21
C ALA A 214 10.23 18.20 -6.32
N LEU A 215 10.21 17.62 -7.52
CA LEU A 215 9.39 18.12 -8.63
C LEU A 215 7.88 17.97 -8.41
N TYR A 216 7.43 17.04 -7.56
CA TYR A 216 6.02 16.86 -7.22
C TYR A 216 5.55 17.70 -6.03
N GLY A 217 6.48 18.38 -5.35
CA GLY A 217 6.21 19.32 -4.26
C GLY A 217 5.74 18.64 -2.98
N GLN A 218 4.94 19.35 -2.21
CA GLN A 218 4.58 19.01 -0.83
C GLN A 218 3.96 17.64 -0.61
N GLU A 219 3.20 17.10 -1.56
CA GLU A 219 2.55 15.79 -1.41
C GLU A 219 3.55 14.64 -1.49
N ALA A 220 4.70 14.87 -2.10
CA ALA A 220 5.74 13.89 -2.30
C ALA A 220 6.78 13.82 -1.19
N ALA A 221 6.61 14.58 -0.09
CA ALA A 221 7.54 14.59 1.04
C ALA A 221 7.80 13.19 1.65
N ASN A 222 6.84 12.28 1.55
CA ASN A 222 6.91 10.91 2.05
C ASN A 222 7.38 9.89 0.98
N GLY A 223 7.92 10.37 -0.16
CA GLY A 223 8.24 9.54 -1.33
C GLY A 223 7.07 9.40 -2.31
N VAL A 224 7.34 8.72 -3.41
CA VAL A 224 6.38 8.58 -4.52
C VAL A 224 6.39 7.14 -5.04
N ILE A 225 5.20 6.59 -5.28
CA ILE A 225 5.01 5.36 -6.04
C ILE A 225 4.44 5.73 -7.40
N MET A 226 5.23 5.52 -8.44
CA MET A 226 4.84 5.81 -9.81
C MET A 226 4.41 4.54 -10.52
N ILE A 227 3.25 4.59 -11.13
CA ILE A 227 2.65 3.49 -11.88
C ILE A 227 2.53 3.92 -13.34
N VAL A 228 3.09 3.11 -14.22
CA VAL A 228 2.93 3.24 -15.65
C VAL A 228 2.00 2.15 -16.13
N THR A 229 0.90 2.54 -16.73
CA THR A 229 -0.07 1.61 -17.29
C THR A 229 0.35 1.12 -18.66
N LYS A 230 -0.12 -0.06 -19.06
CA LYS A 230 0.12 -0.60 -20.38
C LYS A 230 -0.39 0.36 -21.46
N SER A 231 0.41 0.51 -22.49
CA SER A 231 0.08 1.24 -23.71
C SER A 231 -0.08 0.26 -24.86
N ALA A 232 -0.81 0.64 -25.86
CA ALA A 232 -0.89 -0.14 -27.08
C ALA A 232 0.49 -0.25 -27.74
N LYS A 233 0.74 -1.43 -28.31
CA LYS A 233 1.87 -1.67 -29.21
C LYS A 233 1.38 -1.54 -30.63
N GLU A 234 2.25 -1.03 -31.50
CA GLU A 234 2.02 -1.06 -32.94
C GLU A 234 1.87 -2.50 -33.41
N GLY A 235 0.90 -2.77 -34.27
CA GLY A 235 0.68 -4.08 -34.84
C GLY A 235 -0.80 -4.47 -34.93
N LYS A 236 -1.04 -5.74 -35.31
CA LYS A 236 -2.38 -6.33 -35.37
C LYS A 236 -3.01 -6.33 -33.97
N MET A 237 -4.32 -6.26 -33.96
CA MET A 237 -5.09 -6.36 -32.74
C MET A 237 -4.80 -7.70 -32.04
N GLN A 238 -4.46 -7.62 -30.76
CA GLN A 238 -4.24 -8.76 -29.87
C GLN A 238 -5.21 -8.69 -28.70
N VAL A 239 -5.89 -9.80 -28.45
CA VAL A 239 -6.78 -9.94 -27.29
C VAL A 239 -6.14 -10.89 -26.29
N THR A 240 -6.16 -10.51 -25.02
CA THR A 240 -5.68 -11.35 -23.92
C THR A 240 -6.79 -11.52 -22.91
N ALA A 241 -7.13 -12.77 -22.59
CA ALA A 241 -8.07 -13.13 -21.54
C ALA A 241 -7.32 -13.82 -20.40
N ASN A 242 -7.65 -13.46 -19.16
CA ASN A 242 -7.09 -14.08 -17.96
C ASN A 242 -8.22 -14.44 -17.00
N ALA A 243 -8.19 -15.65 -16.46
CA ALA A 243 -9.09 -16.11 -15.41
C ALA A 243 -8.28 -16.57 -14.22
N MET A 244 -8.63 -16.12 -13.01
CA MET A 244 -7.99 -16.50 -11.76
C MET A 244 -9.03 -16.95 -10.75
N LEU A 245 -8.81 -18.11 -10.17
CA LEU A 245 -9.59 -18.68 -9.07
C LEU A 245 -8.67 -18.83 -7.86
N GLU A 246 -9.11 -18.37 -6.69
CA GLU A 246 -8.35 -18.48 -5.45
C GLU A 246 -9.22 -19.02 -4.32
N VAL A 247 -8.68 -19.94 -3.55
CA VAL A 247 -9.24 -20.41 -2.28
C VAL A 247 -8.36 -19.93 -1.14
N SER A 248 -8.98 -19.49 -0.04
CA SER A 248 -8.26 -18.93 1.11
C SER A 248 -8.81 -19.42 2.44
N ASN A 249 -7.91 -19.63 3.41
CA ASN A 249 -8.24 -20.01 4.78
C ASN A 249 -7.42 -19.16 5.76
N ALA A 250 -7.89 -19.02 6.99
CA ALA A 250 -7.13 -18.36 8.06
C ALA A 250 -5.76 -19.01 8.23
N THR A 251 -4.69 -18.21 8.37
CA THR A 251 -3.34 -18.74 8.62
C THR A 251 -3.18 -19.20 10.05
N ARG A 252 -3.60 -18.36 10.99
CA ARG A 252 -3.42 -18.55 12.42
C ARG A 252 -4.48 -17.75 13.17
N VAL A 253 -5.00 -18.35 14.24
CA VAL A 253 -5.91 -17.70 15.19
C VAL A 253 -5.31 -17.71 16.59
N PRO A 254 -5.65 -16.76 17.47
CA PRO A 254 -5.26 -16.82 18.87
C PRO A 254 -5.78 -18.10 19.53
N LYS A 255 -4.98 -18.70 20.39
CA LYS A 255 -5.39 -19.91 21.11
C LYS A 255 -6.31 -19.59 22.26
N ILE A 256 -7.48 -20.21 22.28
CA ILE A 256 -8.51 -20.09 23.33
C ILE A 256 -8.30 -21.17 24.39
N GLN A 257 -8.68 -20.89 25.64
CA GLN A 257 -8.68 -21.86 26.73
C GLN A 257 -9.70 -22.97 26.46
N SER A 258 -9.53 -24.12 27.11
CA SER A 258 -10.36 -25.31 26.90
C SER A 258 -10.93 -25.92 28.19
N SER A 259 -10.77 -25.28 29.35
CA SER A 259 -10.98 -25.90 30.66
C SER A 259 -12.09 -25.27 31.49
N TYR A 260 -12.58 -24.08 31.14
CA TYR A 260 -13.48 -23.33 32.02
C TYR A 260 -14.72 -22.85 31.29
N ALA A 261 -15.85 -22.92 31.96
CA ALA A 261 -17.13 -22.43 31.50
C ALA A 261 -17.24 -20.90 31.60
N PRO A 262 -18.19 -20.29 30.92
CA PRO A 262 -18.54 -18.87 31.11
C PRO A 262 -18.93 -18.62 32.58
N GLY A 263 -18.59 -17.40 33.07
CA GLY A 263 -18.94 -17.02 34.43
C GLY A 263 -17.99 -15.99 35.04
N THR A 264 -18.02 -15.87 36.36
CA THR A 264 -17.16 -14.96 37.11
C THR A 264 -16.76 -15.56 38.46
N LYS A 265 -15.55 -15.27 38.93
CA LYS A 265 -15.00 -15.71 40.23
C LYS A 265 -15.12 -17.21 40.50
N GLY A 266 -15.02 -18.02 39.44
CA GLY A 266 -15.13 -19.47 39.55
C GLY A 266 -16.57 -20.01 39.59
N PHE A 267 -17.58 -19.15 39.45
CA PHE A 267 -18.97 -19.57 39.41
C PHE A 267 -19.53 -19.41 38.00
N TYR A 268 -20.31 -20.40 37.59
CA TYR A 268 -21.13 -20.28 36.41
C TYR A 268 -22.15 -19.15 36.61
N VAL A 269 -22.16 -18.17 35.71
CA VAL A 269 -23.17 -17.15 35.67
C VAL A 269 -24.05 -17.40 34.47
N LYS A 270 -25.31 -17.73 34.69
CA LYS A 270 -26.26 -18.19 33.68
C LYS A 270 -26.38 -17.25 32.49
N ASN A 271 -26.28 -15.94 32.70
CA ASN A 271 -26.41 -14.90 31.71
C ASN A 271 -25.09 -14.22 31.32
N ALA A 272 -23.93 -14.76 31.74
CA ALA A 272 -22.67 -14.29 31.22
C ALA A 272 -22.57 -14.69 29.74
N GLY A 273 -22.80 -13.71 28.84
CA GLY A 273 -22.79 -13.91 27.40
C GLY A 273 -21.44 -14.36 26.83
N GLY A 274 -20.40 -14.39 27.65
CA GLY A 274 -19.05 -14.77 27.24
C GLY A 274 -18.08 -14.80 28.40
N GLY A 275 -16.83 -15.09 28.10
CA GLY A 275 -15.75 -15.19 29.07
C GLY A 275 -15.56 -16.60 29.62
N GLY A 276 -14.41 -16.84 30.26
CA GLY A 276 -13.98 -18.14 30.78
C GLY A 276 -13.72 -18.13 32.29
N TRP A 277 -14.30 -17.18 33.07
CA TRP A 277 -14.07 -17.05 34.49
C TRP A 277 -15.05 -17.84 35.35
N GLY A 278 -15.84 -18.76 34.75
CA GLY A 278 -16.73 -19.67 35.43
C GLY A 278 -16.03 -20.85 36.12
N ALA A 279 -16.79 -21.86 36.48
CA ALA A 279 -16.27 -23.11 37.05
C ALA A 279 -15.46 -23.92 36.04
N PRO A 280 -14.58 -24.82 36.49
CA PRO A 280 -14.03 -25.83 35.60
C PRO A 280 -15.14 -26.66 34.94
N LEU A 281 -14.95 -27.02 33.67
CA LEU A 281 -15.88 -27.87 32.94
C LEU A 281 -15.98 -29.25 33.62
N ALA A 282 -17.18 -29.84 33.65
CA ALA A 282 -17.38 -31.17 34.12
C ALA A 282 -16.70 -32.22 33.21
N ALA A 283 -16.32 -33.35 33.76
CA ALA A 283 -15.73 -34.43 32.96
C ALA A 283 -16.72 -34.92 31.90
N GLY A 284 -16.34 -34.82 30.62
CA GLY A 284 -17.18 -35.19 29.47
C GLY A 284 -18.15 -34.09 29.00
N GLU A 285 -18.09 -32.87 29.54
CA GLU A 285 -18.82 -31.73 29.02
C GLU A 285 -18.35 -31.40 27.60
N GLN A 286 -19.30 -31.18 26.70
CA GLN A 286 -19.00 -30.88 25.28
C GLN A 286 -18.45 -29.47 25.11
N THR A 287 -17.38 -29.37 24.34
CA THR A 287 -16.77 -28.10 23.94
C THR A 287 -16.76 -27.93 22.42
N TYR A 288 -16.75 -26.67 21.95
CA TYR A 288 -16.85 -26.30 20.54
C TYR A 288 -15.70 -25.40 20.15
N ASP A 289 -15.16 -25.61 18.95
CA ASP A 289 -14.22 -24.66 18.31
C ASP A 289 -14.97 -23.53 17.62
N ASN A 290 -15.62 -22.68 18.41
CA ASN A 290 -16.45 -21.60 17.91
C ASN A 290 -15.68 -20.64 16.99
N VAL A 291 -14.38 -20.46 17.17
CA VAL A 291 -13.54 -19.59 16.33
C VAL A 291 -13.27 -20.25 14.98
N GLY A 292 -12.89 -21.53 14.98
CA GLY A 292 -12.66 -22.30 13.75
C GLY A 292 -13.93 -22.47 12.91
N ASP A 293 -15.05 -22.79 13.56
CA ASP A 293 -16.35 -23.00 12.91
C ASP A 293 -16.94 -21.71 12.32
N PHE A 294 -16.63 -20.55 12.92
CA PHE A 294 -17.06 -19.26 12.39
C PHE A 294 -16.29 -18.87 11.11
N LEU A 295 -15.04 -19.27 11.01
CA LEU A 295 -14.20 -18.93 9.87
C LEU A 295 -14.42 -19.92 8.72
N LYS A 296 -14.80 -19.39 7.57
CA LYS A 296 -15.08 -20.17 6.35
C LYS A 296 -13.87 -20.18 5.42
N THR A 297 -13.95 -21.05 4.41
CA THR A 297 -13.08 -20.96 3.24
C THR A 297 -13.53 -19.77 2.38
N GLY A 298 -12.64 -18.82 2.15
CA GLY A 298 -12.88 -17.70 1.25
C GLY A 298 -12.63 -18.10 -0.21
N PHE A 299 -13.32 -17.46 -1.13
CA PHE A 299 -13.26 -17.76 -2.55
C PHE A 299 -13.20 -16.48 -3.40
N LEU A 300 -12.19 -16.40 -4.28
CA LEU A 300 -12.02 -15.29 -5.23
C LEU A 300 -12.12 -15.81 -6.67
N GLN A 301 -12.93 -15.12 -7.45
CA GLN A 301 -13.01 -15.26 -8.90
C GLN A 301 -12.64 -13.93 -9.53
N LYS A 302 -11.71 -13.94 -10.49
CA LYS A 302 -11.34 -12.75 -11.24
C LYS A 302 -11.19 -13.07 -12.71
N TYR A 303 -11.80 -12.25 -13.55
CA TYR A 303 -11.78 -12.36 -14.99
C TYR A 303 -11.34 -11.05 -15.60
N ASP A 304 -10.32 -11.09 -16.44
CA ASP A 304 -9.78 -9.91 -17.12
C ASP A 304 -9.76 -10.17 -18.64
N VAL A 305 -10.19 -9.19 -19.39
CA VAL A 305 -10.04 -9.19 -20.86
C VAL A 305 -9.39 -7.87 -21.25
N SER A 306 -8.32 -7.94 -22.02
CA SER A 306 -7.67 -6.76 -22.56
C SER A 306 -7.44 -6.89 -24.05
N MET A 307 -7.47 -5.75 -24.73
CA MET A 307 -7.28 -5.62 -26.17
C MET A 307 -6.27 -4.52 -26.44
N THR A 308 -5.32 -4.80 -27.33
CA THR A 308 -4.28 -3.83 -27.73
C THR A 308 -4.06 -3.93 -29.24
N GLY A 309 -3.82 -2.78 -29.87
CA GLY A 309 -3.52 -2.73 -31.30
C GLY A 309 -3.53 -1.33 -31.85
N GLY A 310 -3.12 -1.19 -33.10
CA GLY A 310 -3.14 0.07 -33.83
C GLY A 310 -1.92 0.26 -34.73
N THR A 311 -1.78 1.49 -35.20
CA THR A 311 -0.68 1.93 -36.07
C THR A 311 0.26 2.87 -35.29
N THR A 312 1.38 3.27 -35.90
CA THR A 312 2.26 4.34 -35.41
C THR A 312 1.50 5.62 -35.08
N LYS A 313 0.51 5.98 -35.88
CA LYS A 313 -0.25 7.24 -35.73
C LYS A 313 -1.44 7.14 -34.78
N ALA A 314 -2.03 5.95 -34.60
CA ALA A 314 -3.18 5.78 -33.72
C ALA A 314 -3.19 4.36 -33.15
N ASN A 315 -3.10 4.27 -31.85
CA ASN A 315 -3.12 3.01 -31.13
C ASN A 315 -3.95 3.11 -29.84
N ALA A 316 -4.50 1.97 -29.41
CA ALA A 316 -5.31 1.92 -28.20
C ALA A 316 -5.11 0.61 -27.44
N TYR A 317 -5.15 0.73 -26.12
CA TYR A 317 -5.26 -0.35 -25.16
C TYR A 317 -6.58 -0.19 -24.39
N ALA A 318 -7.32 -1.26 -24.25
CA ALA A 318 -8.55 -1.29 -23.46
C ALA A 318 -8.61 -2.57 -22.63
N SER A 319 -9.11 -2.49 -21.41
CA SER A 319 -9.35 -3.66 -20.58
C SER A 319 -10.65 -3.54 -19.77
N VAL A 320 -11.22 -4.70 -19.47
CA VAL A 320 -12.33 -4.87 -18.52
C VAL A 320 -11.95 -5.99 -17.57
N SER A 321 -12.17 -5.75 -16.29
CA SER A 321 -11.92 -6.71 -15.22
C SER A 321 -13.13 -6.80 -14.31
N TYR A 322 -13.55 -8.03 -14.02
CA TYR A 322 -14.57 -8.33 -13.01
C TYR A 322 -13.97 -9.22 -11.92
N GLN A 323 -14.25 -8.90 -10.67
CA GLN A 323 -13.81 -9.64 -9.51
C GLN A 323 -14.96 -9.84 -8.54
N LYS A 324 -15.12 -11.07 -8.07
CA LYS A 324 -15.97 -11.43 -6.92
C LYS A 324 -15.09 -12.08 -5.85
N ASN A 325 -15.04 -11.50 -4.66
CA ASN A 325 -14.17 -11.95 -3.57
C ASN A 325 -14.99 -12.14 -2.29
N GLU A 326 -15.20 -13.39 -1.92
CA GLU A 326 -15.84 -13.80 -0.66
C GLU A 326 -14.75 -14.08 0.38
N GLY A 327 -14.83 -13.40 1.54
CA GLY A 327 -13.87 -13.51 2.63
C GLY A 327 -14.08 -14.77 3.49
N ILE A 328 -13.18 -14.93 4.45
CA ILE A 328 -13.22 -16.06 5.40
C ILE A 328 -14.24 -15.86 6.54
N VAL A 329 -14.85 -14.69 6.64
CA VAL A 329 -15.92 -14.40 7.60
C VAL A 329 -17.27 -14.47 6.88
N PRO A 330 -18.34 -15.02 7.50
CA PRO A 330 -19.67 -15.05 6.90
C PRO A 330 -20.10 -13.69 6.34
N LYS A 331 -20.64 -13.66 5.09
CA LYS A 331 -21.14 -12.45 4.43
C LYS A 331 -20.10 -11.32 4.22
N ASP A 332 -18.82 -11.57 4.45
CA ASP A 332 -17.75 -10.62 4.11
C ASP A 332 -17.39 -10.78 2.64
N HIS A 333 -17.59 -9.76 1.83
CA HIS A 333 -17.35 -9.83 0.38
C HIS A 333 -16.96 -8.47 -0.22
N ARG A 334 -16.37 -8.54 -1.42
CA ARG A 334 -16.10 -7.41 -2.28
C ARG A 334 -16.26 -7.81 -3.74
N ASP A 335 -17.21 -7.20 -4.42
CA ASP A 335 -17.40 -7.32 -5.84
C ASP A 335 -16.89 -6.05 -6.52
N GLN A 336 -16.19 -6.19 -7.64
CA GLN A 336 -15.56 -5.03 -8.29
C GLN A 336 -15.53 -5.21 -9.81
N ILE A 337 -15.85 -4.12 -10.51
CA ILE A 337 -15.63 -3.98 -11.94
C ILE A 337 -14.67 -2.85 -12.21
N ASN A 338 -13.74 -3.06 -13.13
CA ASN A 338 -12.84 -2.02 -13.62
C ASN A 338 -12.91 -1.97 -15.14
N VAL A 339 -12.92 -0.76 -15.68
CA VAL A 339 -12.77 -0.49 -17.11
C VAL A 339 -11.62 0.49 -17.28
N PHE A 340 -10.68 0.16 -18.15
CA PHE A 340 -9.54 1.01 -18.43
C PHE A 340 -9.36 1.16 -19.94
N ILE A 341 -9.14 2.39 -20.40
CA ILE A 341 -8.90 2.71 -21.82
C ILE A 341 -7.78 3.73 -21.91
N LYS A 342 -6.79 3.45 -22.74
CA LYS A 342 -5.68 4.35 -23.05
C LYS A 342 -5.47 4.41 -24.54
N GLY A 343 -5.68 5.59 -25.14
CA GLY A 343 -5.50 5.86 -26.55
C GLY A 343 -4.37 6.86 -26.77
N GLN A 344 -3.61 6.65 -27.83
CA GLN A 344 -2.61 7.59 -28.32
C GLN A 344 -2.91 7.90 -29.79
N PHE A 345 -2.80 9.17 -30.11
CA PHE A 345 -3.03 9.69 -31.46
C PHE A 345 -1.93 10.71 -31.83
N GLU A 346 -1.28 10.50 -32.97
CA GLU A 346 -0.23 11.36 -33.51
C GLU A 346 -0.68 11.93 -34.86
N PRO A 347 -1.42 13.07 -34.85
CA PRO A 347 -1.92 13.68 -36.08
C PRO A 347 -0.80 14.21 -36.98
N SER A 348 0.35 14.51 -36.41
CA SER A 348 1.56 14.86 -37.10
C SER A 348 2.79 14.45 -36.27
N ASP A 349 3.96 14.40 -36.89
CA ASP A 349 5.23 14.07 -36.21
C ASP A 349 5.58 15.08 -35.08
N LYS A 350 4.89 16.21 -35.01
CA LYS A 350 5.08 17.27 -34.02
C LYS A 350 4.07 17.23 -32.88
N VAL A 351 2.96 16.52 -33.03
CA VAL A 351 1.85 16.55 -32.09
C VAL A 351 1.50 15.14 -31.66
N LYS A 352 1.52 14.92 -30.35
CA LYS A 352 1.11 13.66 -29.73
C LYS A 352 0.01 13.93 -28.71
N ILE A 353 -1.10 13.22 -28.84
CA ILE A 353 -2.26 13.30 -27.95
C ILE A 353 -2.41 11.96 -27.26
N GLN A 354 -2.56 11.95 -25.94
CA GLN A 354 -2.84 10.76 -25.16
C GLN A 354 -4.07 11.00 -24.28
N LEU A 355 -4.99 10.06 -24.30
CA LEU A 355 -6.16 10.05 -23.44
C LEU A 355 -6.16 8.76 -22.63
N THR A 356 -6.38 8.88 -21.33
CA THR A 356 -6.51 7.73 -20.42
C THR A 356 -7.78 7.89 -19.60
N THR A 357 -8.61 6.88 -19.57
CA THR A 357 -9.85 6.82 -18.81
C THR A 357 -9.85 5.56 -17.96
N SER A 358 -10.20 5.69 -16.70
CA SER A 358 -10.41 4.57 -15.80
C SER A 358 -11.75 4.76 -15.07
N PHE A 359 -12.53 3.71 -15.07
CA PHE A 359 -13.76 3.59 -14.28
C PHE A 359 -13.63 2.40 -13.36
N LYS A 360 -14.03 2.58 -12.11
CA LYS A 360 -14.16 1.51 -11.13
C LYS A 360 -15.46 1.65 -10.38
N GLU A 361 -16.13 0.53 -10.16
CA GLU A 361 -17.20 0.39 -9.18
C GLU A 361 -16.94 -0.84 -8.32
N SER A 362 -17.14 -0.71 -7.01
CA SER A 362 -17.04 -1.84 -6.08
C SER A 362 -18.11 -1.75 -5.02
N THR A 363 -18.77 -2.88 -4.76
CA THR A 363 -19.69 -3.08 -3.64
C THR A 363 -19.04 -4.01 -2.65
N ALA A 364 -19.08 -3.66 -1.39
CA ALA A 364 -18.38 -4.37 -0.34
C ALA A 364 -19.20 -4.41 0.95
N ARG A 365 -19.16 -5.57 1.62
CA ARG A 365 -19.65 -5.73 2.98
C ARG A 365 -18.51 -6.19 3.86
N GLY A 366 -17.97 -5.31 4.68
CA GLY A 366 -16.89 -5.63 5.60
C GLY A 366 -17.38 -6.24 6.91
N PHE A 367 -16.45 -6.86 7.63
CA PHE A 367 -16.70 -7.34 8.99
C PHE A 367 -16.31 -6.32 10.06
N GLY A 368 -15.56 -5.28 9.70
CA GLY A 368 -14.91 -4.39 10.67
C GLY A 368 -13.83 -5.12 11.46
N ASN A 369 -13.42 -4.54 12.59
CA ASN A 369 -12.37 -5.10 13.44
C ASN A 369 -12.97 -5.79 14.67
N SER A 370 -13.94 -6.68 14.51
CA SER A 370 -14.69 -7.17 15.66
C SER A 370 -14.75 -8.70 15.80
N MET A 371 -13.57 -9.34 15.78
CA MET A 371 -13.48 -10.75 16.26
C MET A 371 -13.64 -10.88 17.78
N SER A 372 -13.78 -9.75 18.51
CA SER A 372 -13.81 -9.74 19.99
C SER A 372 -14.93 -10.58 20.57
N THR A 373 -16.14 -10.47 20.04
CA THR A 373 -17.30 -11.24 20.51
C THR A 373 -17.18 -12.73 20.22
N ILE A 374 -16.54 -13.07 19.09
CA ILE A 374 -16.27 -14.47 18.71
C ILE A 374 -15.25 -15.07 19.67
N TYR A 375 -14.17 -14.35 19.95
CA TYR A 375 -13.14 -14.81 20.90
C TYR A 375 -13.66 -14.86 22.35
N ALA A 376 -14.64 -14.04 22.72
CA ALA A 376 -15.25 -14.05 24.05
C ALA A 376 -16.36 -15.08 24.19
N TRP A 377 -16.80 -15.77 23.14
CA TRP A 377 -17.88 -16.73 23.19
C TRP A 377 -17.51 -17.95 24.06
N GLY A 378 -18.47 -18.41 24.89
CA GLY A 378 -18.25 -19.53 25.80
C GLY A 378 -17.98 -20.83 25.05
N ILE A 379 -16.95 -21.55 25.46
CA ILE A 379 -16.49 -22.78 24.75
C ILE A 379 -17.46 -23.97 24.87
N ASN A 380 -18.32 -24.01 25.86
CA ASN A 380 -19.36 -25.05 26.05
C ASN A 380 -20.71 -24.65 25.39
N LYS A 381 -20.76 -23.54 24.64
CA LYS A 381 -21.92 -23.09 23.87
C LYS A 381 -21.59 -23.14 22.38
N ASN A 382 -22.38 -23.90 21.61
CA ASN A 382 -22.19 -23.93 20.16
C ASN A 382 -22.70 -22.64 19.49
N MET A 383 -21.78 -21.80 19.01
CA MET A 383 -22.15 -20.56 18.32
C MET A 383 -22.83 -20.84 16.97
N ALA A 384 -22.57 -22.00 16.34
CA ALA A 384 -23.14 -22.38 15.05
C ALA A 384 -24.67 -22.59 15.11
N ASP A 385 -25.23 -22.87 16.29
CA ASP A 385 -26.69 -22.98 16.47
C ASP A 385 -27.43 -21.66 16.18
N TYR A 386 -26.70 -20.55 16.05
CA TYR A 386 -27.21 -19.21 15.81
C TYR A 386 -26.81 -18.65 14.43
N GLN A 387 -26.52 -19.50 13.44
CA GLN A 387 -26.05 -19.07 12.13
C GLN A 387 -27.10 -18.35 11.30
N THR A 388 -28.34 -18.80 11.32
CA THR A 388 -29.44 -18.24 10.55
C THR A 388 -30.69 -18.09 11.39
N LEU A 389 -31.60 -17.21 10.98
CA LEU A 389 -32.96 -17.17 11.55
C LEU A 389 -33.68 -18.51 11.37
N GLU A 390 -33.49 -19.16 10.21
CA GLU A 390 -34.07 -20.47 9.89
C GLU A 390 -33.44 -21.60 10.70
N GLY A 391 -32.15 -21.51 11.01
CA GLY A 391 -31.43 -22.49 11.83
C GLY A 391 -31.67 -22.30 13.33
N LEU A 392 -32.20 -21.17 13.77
CA LEU A 392 -32.70 -20.95 15.11
C LEU A 392 -34.10 -21.51 15.19
N PRO A 393 -34.32 -22.69 15.78
CA PRO A 393 -35.67 -23.24 15.86
C PRO A 393 -36.60 -22.19 16.43
N ASN A 394 -37.57 -21.76 15.59
CA ASN A 394 -38.57 -20.75 15.93
C ASN A 394 -38.02 -19.38 16.36
N TRP A 395 -37.18 -18.73 15.49
CA TRP A 395 -36.79 -17.34 15.77
C TRP A 395 -38.00 -16.41 15.96
N GLU A 396 -39.01 -16.51 15.11
CA GLU A 396 -40.27 -15.80 15.27
C GLU A 396 -40.95 -16.19 16.60
N ALA A 397 -40.97 -17.47 16.91
CA ALA A 397 -41.50 -17.95 18.19
C ALA A 397 -40.62 -17.51 19.37
N ARG A 398 -39.29 -17.43 19.19
CA ARG A 398 -38.40 -16.87 20.24
C ARG A 398 -38.60 -15.38 20.41
N TYR A 399 -38.89 -14.66 19.34
CA TYR A 399 -39.18 -13.25 19.38
C TYR A 399 -40.57 -12.96 20.01
N ASP A 400 -41.54 -13.82 19.70
CA ASP A 400 -42.92 -13.72 20.20
C ASP A 400 -43.08 -14.32 21.59
N HIS A 401 -42.28 -15.34 21.95
CA HIS A 401 -42.34 -16.05 23.22
C HIS A 401 -41.02 -15.93 23.98
N TRP A 402 -40.46 -14.70 24.03
CA TRP A 402 -39.22 -14.40 24.74
C TRP A 402 -39.20 -14.89 26.17
N ASP A 403 -40.35 -14.70 26.87
CA ASP A 403 -40.54 -15.04 28.28
C ASP A 403 -40.59 -16.54 28.54
N GLU A 404 -40.89 -17.34 27.52
CA GLU A 404 -40.94 -18.79 27.58
C GLU A 404 -39.54 -19.44 27.33
N LEU A 405 -38.59 -18.65 26.83
CA LEU A 405 -37.22 -19.13 26.59
C LEU A 405 -36.47 -19.32 27.92
N PRO A 406 -35.68 -20.41 28.05
CA PRO A 406 -34.69 -20.47 29.10
C PRO A 406 -33.81 -19.23 29.11
N GLU A 407 -33.55 -18.67 30.27
CA GLU A 407 -32.87 -17.36 30.46
C GLU A 407 -31.48 -17.33 29.80
N ASP A 408 -30.74 -18.44 29.79
CA ASP A 408 -29.45 -18.56 29.09
C ASP A 408 -29.57 -18.52 27.55
N GLN A 409 -30.73 -18.90 26.99
CA GLN A 409 -30.99 -18.82 25.55
C GLN A 409 -31.43 -17.44 25.10
N ARG A 410 -32.09 -16.65 25.98
CA ARG A 410 -32.53 -15.29 25.67
C ARG A 410 -31.37 -14.37 25.26
N ILE A 411 -30.30 -14.37 26.02
CA ILE A 411 -29.14 -13.50 25.78
C ILE A 411 -28.27 -14.02 24.64
N SER A 412 -28.00 -15.33 24.60
CA SER A 412 -27.14 -15.92 23.60
C SER A 412 -27.66 -15.73 22.16
N ALA A 413 -29.00 -15.79 21.98
CA ALA A 413 -29.61 -15.59 20.66
C ALA A 413 -29.43 -14.17 20.13
N THR A 414 -29.50 -13.16 21.00
CA THR A 414 -29.51 -11.73 20.62
C THR A 414 -28.11 -11.15 20.42
N ILE A 415 -27.09 -11.70 21.04
CA ILE A 415 -25.71 -11.23 20.97
C ILE A 415 -24.83 -12.10 20.07
N SER A 416 -25.38 -13.18 19.50
CA SER A 416 -24.62 -14.04 18.61
C SER A 416 -24.00 -13.26 17.44
N PRO A 417 -22.69 -13.43 17.17
CA PRO A 417 -22.05 -12.85 16.02
C PRO A 417 -22.71 -13.22 14.70
N TYR A 418 -23.24 -14.44 14.59
CA TYR A 418 -23.97 -14.91 13.42
C TYR A 418 -25.24 -14.12 13.18
N PHE A 419 -25.98 -13.78 14.24
CA PHE A 419 -27.21 -13.01 14.10
C PHE A 419 -26.97 -11.69 13.35
N GLY A 420 -25.99 -10.87 13.80
CA GLY A 420 -25.67 -9.63 13.14
C GLY A 420 -25.15 -9.82 11.72
N ARG A 421 -24.38 -10.90 11.45
CA ARG A 421 -23.86 -11.16 10.12
C ARG A 421 -24.94 -11.54 9.09
N TYR A 422 -25.97 -12.21 9.51
CA TYR A 422 -27.03 -12.67 8.61
C TYR A 422 -28.18 -11.68 8.47
N ASN A 423 -28.47 -10.92 9.53
CA ASN A 423 -29.66 -10.06 9.56
C ASN A 423 -29.34 -8.57 9.36
N ASP A 424 -28.23 -8.05 9.91
CA ASP A 424 -27.86 -6.66 9.68
C ASP A 424 -27.44 -6.44 8.23
N ARG A 425 -27.82 -5.28 7.67
CA ARG A 425 -27.33 -4.82 6.38
C ARG A 425 -26.16 -3.88 6.61
N SER A 426 -25.11 -4.00 5.82
CA SER A 426 -23.97 -3.08 5.83
C SER A 426 -23.24 -3.18 4.50
N GLU A 427 -23.43 -2.20 3.64
CA GLU A 427 -22.81 -2.16 2.33
C GLU A 427 -22.10 -0.84 2.09
N THR A 428 -20.96 -0.90 1.43
CA THR A 428 -20.23 0.25 0.94
C THR A 428 -20.08 0.13 -0.57
N THR A 429 -20.68 1.05 -1.30
CA THR A 429 -20.47 1.18 -2.75
C THR A 429 -19.50 2.30 -3.02
N ASN A 430 -18.42 2.00 -3.75
CA ASN A 430 -17.41 2.98 -4.15
C ASN A 430 -17.34 3.03 -5.67
N THR A 431 -17.58 4.22 -6.22
CA THR A 431 -17.39 4.49 -7.65
C THR A 431 -16.26 5.49 -7.83
N ARG A 432 -15.36 5.25 -8.78
CA ARG A 432 -14.28 6.18 -9.13
C ARG A 432 -14.15 6.32 -10.63
N ILE A 433 -13.99 7.56 -11.08
CA ILE A 433 -13.75 7.92 -12.47
C ILE A 433 -12.48 8.76 -12.51
N MET A 434 -11.51 8.34 -13.33
CA MET A 434 -10.31 9.12 -13.62
C MET A 434 -10.23 9.38 -15.12
N LEU A 435 -10.05 10.64 -15.47
CA LEU A 435 -9.89 11.12 -16.84
C LEU A 435 -8.57 11.88 -16.93
N ASN A 436 -7.67 11.46 -17.81
CA ASN A 436 -6.40 12.13 -18.04
C ASN A 436 -6.24 12.43 -19.53
N GLY A 437 -5.98 13.68 -19.87
CA GLY A 437 -5.64 14.12 -21.20
C GLY A 437 -4.25 14.74 -21.22
N GLN A 438 -3.45 14.38 -22.19
CA GLN A 438 -2.12 14.95 -22.43
C GLN A 438 -1.97 15.32 -23.89
N ILE A 439 -1.43 16.50 -24.14
CA ILE A 439 -1.04 16.97 -25.46
C ILE A 439 0.43 17.38 -25.39
N SER A 440 1.26 16.81 -26.25
CA SER A 440 2.65 17.19 -26.42
C SER A 440 2.86 17.77 -27.81
N TYR A 441 3.57 18.89 -27.88
CA TYR A 441 3.86 19.63 -29.12
C TYR A 441 5.34 19.95 -29.20
N GLU A 442 5.99 19.54 -30.30
CA GLU A 442 7.40 19.78 -30.61
C GLU A 442 7.51 20.75 -31.79
N PRO A 443 7.47 22.08 -31.53
CA PRO A 443 7.55 23.08 -32.60
C PRO A 443 8.86 23.06 -33.38
N ILE A 444 9.96 22.90 -32.65
CA ILE A 444 11.31 22.74 -33.15
C ILE A 444 11.96 21.53 -32.46
N LYS A 445 12.93 20.93 -33.10
CA LYS A 445 13.66 19.78 -32.59
C LYS A 445 14.18 20.05 -31.18
N ASP A 446 13.97 19.06 -30.28
CA ASP A 446 14.47 19.08 -28.91
C ASP A 446 13.71 20.03 -27.95
N LEU A 447 12.71 20.78 -28.39
CA LEU A 447 11.83 21.63 -27.56
C LEU A 447 10.42 21.04 -27.55
N VAL A 448 9.97 20.54 -26.42
CA VAL A 448 8.65 19.89 -26.26
C VAL A 448 7.84 20.67 -25.22
N PHE A 449 6.65 21.12 -25.63
CA PHE A 449 5.63 21.60 -24.72
C PHE A 449 4.62 20.51 -24.43
N THR A 450 4.30 20.27 -23.14
CA THR A 450 3.32 19.27 -22.75
C THR A 450 2.28 19.89 -21.83
N GLY A 451 1.03 19.86 -22.24
CA GLY A 451 -0.12 20.18 -21.40
C GLY A 451 -0.78 18.90 -20.90
N LYS A 452 -1.06 18.83 -19.60
CA LYS A 452 -1.79 17.71 -18.99
C LYS A 452 -2.97 18.24 -18.19
N VAL A 453 -4.11 17.58 -18.31
CA VAL A 453 -5.30 17.86 -17.51
C VAL A 453 -5.82 16.53 -16.96
N SER A 454 -6.14 16.49 -15.67
CA SER A 454 -6.74 15.33 -15.05
C SER A 454 -7.92 15.67 -14.16
N TYR A 455 -8.88 14.80 -14.14
CA TYR A 455 -10.03 14.85 -13.26
C TYR A 455 -10.25 13.48 -12.60
N ASP A 456 -10.19 13.46 -11.28
CA ASP A 456 -10.37 12.26 -10.45
C ASP A 456 -11.56 12.50 -9.53
N LYS A 457 -12.65 11.76 -9.74
CA LYS A 457 -13.88 11.84 -8.95
C LYS A 457 -14.15 10.50 -8.29
N GLY A 458 -14.26 10.52 -6.98
CA GLY A 458 -14.70 9.41 -6.15
C GLY A 458 -16.06 9.70 -5.52
N TYR A 459 -16.91 8.69 -5.53
CA TYR A 459 -18.16 8.67 -4.80
C TYR A 459 -18.19 7.42 -3.94
N SER A 460 -18.52 7.57 -2.65
CA SER A 460 -18.68 6.47 -1.71
C SER A 460 -20.01 6.60 -0.99
N MET A 461 -20.71 5.50 -0.90
CA MET A 461 -22.00 5.42 -0.21
C MET A 461 -21.94 4.25 0.77
N TYR A 462 -22.03 4.55 2.06
CA TYR A 462 -22.20 3.56 3.10
C TYR A 462 -23.66 3.54 3.52
N ASP A 463 -24.27 2.37 3.46
CA ASP A 463 -25.67 2.08 3.77
C ASP A 463 -25.70 0.93 4.77
N ALA A 464 -26.20 1.20 6.00
CA ALA A 464 -26.21 0.21 7.05
C ALA A 464 -27.51 0.27 7.87
N ALA A 465 -28.08 -0.90 8.12
CA ALA A 465 -29.20 -1.09 9.02
C ALA A 465 -28.86 -2.19 10.04
N VAL A 466 -29.03 -1.88 11.29
CA VAL A 466 -28.98 -2.85 12.38
C VAL A 466 -30.41 -3.21 12.72
N VAL A 467 -30.79 -4.48 12.54
CA VAL A 467 -32.16 -4.91 12.81
C VAL A 467 -32.49 -4.84 14.30
N PRO A 468 -33.77 -4.63 14.67
CA PRO A 468 -34.19 -4.68 16.05
C PRO A 468 -33.77 -6.01 16.71
N ARG A 469 -33.25 -5.94 17.92
CA ARG A 469 -32.86 -7.10 18.73
C ARG A 469 -34.00 -7.57 19.64
N PHE A 470 -34.92 -6.65 19.96
CA PHE A 470 -36.02 -6.88 20.90
C PHE A 470 -37.26 -6.09 20.46
N ARG A 471 -38.45 -6.59 20.84
CA ARG A 471 -39.71 -5.83 20.70
C ARG A 471 -39.89 -4.85 21.89
N GLU A 472 -40.50 -3.72 21.62
CA GLU A 472 -40.74 -2.70 22.64
C GLU A 472 -41.60 -3.22 23.83
N SER A 473 -42.53 -4.12 23.55
CA SER A 473 -43.38 -4.76 24.56
C SER A 473 -42.61 -5.60 25.60
N GLN A 474 -41.41 -6.02 25.29
CA GLN A 474 -40.56 -6.82 26.17
C GLN A 474 -39.82 -6.00 27.24
N PHE A 475 -39.87 -4.67 27.15
CA PHE A 475 -39.23 -3.75 28.10
C PHE A 475 -40.11 -3.30 29.24
N THR A 476 -41.33 -3.74 29.28
CA THR A 476 -42.23 -3.51 30.43
C THR A 476 -41.92 -4.47 31.60
N ASP A 477 -41.13 -5.50 31.38
CA ASP A 477 -40.67 -6.43 32.40
C ASP A 477 -39.50 -5.78 33.18
N PRO A 478 -39.58 -5.67 34.50
CA PRO A 478 -38.51 -5.17 35.35
C PRO A 478 -37.23 -5.99 35.26
N GLU A 479 -37.30 -7.31 34.98
CA GLU A 479 -36.14 -8.17 34.78
C GLU A 479 -35.46 -7.96 33.44
N ALA A 480 -36.17 -7.47 32.43
CA ALA A 480 -35.58 -7.11 31.13
C ALA A 480 -34.88 -5.74 31.17
N SER A 481 -34.92 -5.01 32.28
CA SER A 481 -34.29 -3.69 32.42
C SER A 481 -32.76 -3.71 32.19
N PHE A 482 -32.08 -4.84 32.45
CA PHE A 482 -30.67 -4.97 32.18
C PHE A 482 -30.35 -4.96 30.67
N LEU A 483 -31.31 -5.27 29.81
CA LEU A 483 -31.22 -5.15 28.36
C LEU A 483 -31.33 -3.69 27.88
N ALA A 484 -31.73 -2.78 28.79
CA ALA A 484 -31.92 -1.35 28.48
C ALA A 484 -30.61 -0.65 28.02
N ASP A 485 -29.44 -1.20 28.42
CA ASP A 485 -28.15 -0.62 28.09
C ASP A 485 -27.64 -0.96 26.67
N TYR A 486 -28.33 -1.84 25.94
CA TYR A 486 -27.92 -2.17 24.55
C TYR A 486 -28.38 -1.07 23.57
N ALA A 487 -27.42 -0.34 23.04
CA ALA A 487 -27.65 0.81 22.15
C ALA A 487 -28.46 0.50 20.88
N PHE A 488 -28.57 -0.77 20.48
CA PHE A 488 -29.20 -1.18 19.21
C PHE A 488 -30.46 -2.01 19.37
N LYS A 489 -31.06 -1.99 20.55
CA LYS A 489 -32.23 -2.83 20.87
C LYS A 489 -33.43 -2.61 19.95
N PHE A 490 -33.65 -1.39 19.46
CA PHE A 490 -34.75 -1.00 18.57
C PHE A 490 -34.35 -0.89 17.10
N GLY A 491 -33.14 -1.30 16.76
CA GLY A 491 -32.58 -1.11 15.44
C GLY A 491 -32.05 0.31 15.18
N SER A 492 -31.30 0.45 14.12
CA SER A 492 -30.75 1.73 13.67
C SER A 492 -30.51 1.75 12.17
N TYR A 493 -30.56 2.93 11.58
CA TYR A 493 -30.22 3.14 10.19
C TYR A 493 -29.17 4.23 10.07
N THR A 494 -28.13 3.94 9.25
CA THR A 494 -27.04 4.88 8.98
C THR A 494 -26.82 4.97 7.48
N PHE A 495 -26.75 6.19 6.99
CA PHE A 495 -26.45 6.48 5.58
C PHE A 495 -25.35 7.54 5.49
N GLN A 496 -24.25 7.23 4.80
CA GLN A 496 -23.10 8.12 4.69
C GLN A 496 -22.68 8.26 3.23
N PRO A 497 -23.24 9.19 2.47
CA PRO A 497 -22.74 9.55 1.16
C PRO A 497 -21.51 10.45 1.29
N SER A 498 -20.49 10.17 0.50
CA SER A 498 -19.33 11.04 0.38
C SER A 498 -18.93 11.20 -1.08
N ARG A 499 -18.50 12.39 -1.43
CA ARG A 499 -17.99 12.74 -2.75
C ARG A 499 -16.65 13.43 -2.60
N SER A 500 -15.74 13.11 -3.47
CA SER A 500 -14.41 13.68 -3.47
C SER A 500 -13.93 13.90 -4.90
N GLU A 501 -13.36 15.07 -5.15
CA GLU A 501 -12.94 15.49 -6.47
C GLU A 501 -11.54 16.08 -6.40
N ARG A 502 -10.73 15.78 -7.41
CA ARG A 502 -9.46 16.44 -7.66
C ARG A 502 -9.39 16.83 -9.11
N PHE A 503 -9.17 18.09 -9.38
CA PHE A 503 -8.79 18.60 -10.69
C PHE A 503 -7.31 18.99 -10.65
N ASN A 504 -6.57 18.59 -11.67
CA ASN A 504 -5.16 18.95 -11.80
C ASN A 504 -4.88 19.40 -13.23
N ALA A 505 -4.15 20.50 -13.39
CA ALA A 505 -3.67 21.00 -14.66
C ALA A 505 -2.16 21.23 -14.56
N GLN A 506 -1.41 20.77 -15.55
CA GLN A 506 0.05 20.92 -15.62
C GLN A 506 0.45 21.42 -17.00
N PHE A 507 1.44 22.30 -17.01
CA PHE A 507 2.14 22.70 -18.23
C PHE A 507 3.63 22.45 -18.02
N LEU A 508 4.28 21.83 -19.00
CA LEU A 508 5.71 21.53 -18.99
C LEU A 508 6.32 22.04 -20.29
N ALA A 509 7.50 22.64 -20.19
CA ALA A 509 8.37 22.97 -21.31
C ALA A 509 9.70 22.26 -21.08
N THR A 510 10.11 21.41 -21.99
CA THR A 510 11.34 20.62 -21.91
C THR A 510 12.21 20.94 -23.12
N TYR A 511 13.46 21.28 -22.85
CA TYR A 511 14.46 21.52 -23.90
C TYR A 511 15.68 20.67 -23.63
N GLN A 512 16.08 19.85 -24.61
CA GLN A 512 17.24 18.98 -24.51
C GLN A 512 18.18 19.23 -25.68
N ARG A 513 19.44 19.52 -25.39
CA ARG A 513 20.43 19.80 -26.44
C ARG A 513 21.84 19.41 -26.01
N GLU A 514 22.62 18.94 -26.95
CA GLU A 514 24.07 18.87 -26.85
C GLU A 514 24.66 20.23 -27.15
N LEU A 515 25.23 20.92 -26.11
CA LEU A 515 25.77 22.28 -26.25
C LEU A 515 27.18 22.29 -26.84
N PHE A 516 28.04 21.36 -26.37
CA PHE A 516 29.39 21.16 -26.82
C PHE A 516 29.56 19.66 -27.07
N ARG A 517 30.61 19.32 -27.85
CA ARG A 517 30.95 17.94 -28.12
C ARG A 517 31.08 17.16 -26.79
N ASP A 518 30.09 16.61 -26.20
CA ASP A 518 30.13 15.81 -24.96
C ASP A 518 29.29 16.37 -23.77
N LEU A 519 28.72 17.56 -23.84
CA LEU A 519 27.89 18.14 -22.77
C LEU A 519 26.43 18.25 -23.20
N ASN A 520 25.60 17.37 -22.66
CA ASN A 520 24.14 17.44 -22.82
C ASN A 520 23.51 18.29 -21.71
N ILE A 521 22.67 19.21 -22.11
CA ILE A 521 21.82 19.98 -21.19
C ILE A 521 20.37 19.56 -21.39
N ASN A 522 19.67 19.37 -20.25
CA ASN A 522 18.23 19.25 -20.24
C ASN A 522 17.66 20.33 -19.30
N VAL A 523 16.77 21.15 -19.84
CA VAL A 523 16.05 22.21 -19.11
C VAL A 523 14.60 21.83 -19.06
N LEU A 524 14.05 21.77 -17.87
CA LEU A 524 12.62 21.61 -17.63
C LEU A 524 12.10 22.85 -16.91
N PHE A 525 11.00 23.39 -17.39
CA PHE A 525 10.18 24.37 -16.68
C PHE A 525 8.75 23.82 -16.59
N GLY A 526 8.09 24.01 -15.45
CA GLY A 526 6.75 23.53 -15.27
C GLY A 526 5.91 24.38 -14.33
N ILE A 527 4.62 24.32 -14.57
CA ILE A 527 3.57 24.92 -13.74
C ILE A 527 2.56 23.83 -13.44
N ASP A 528 2.14 23.69 -12.19
CA ASP A 528 1.02 22.85 -11.83
C ASP A 528 0.00 23.62 -10.97
N TRP A 529 -1.25 23.24 -11.11
CA TRP A 529 -2.35 23.71 -10.28
C TRP A 529 -3.28 22.54 -9.96
N SER A 530 -3.73 22.47 -8.71
CA SER A 530 -4.67 21.46 -8.26
C SER A 530 -5.76 22.08 -7.39
N ASN A 531 -7.00 21.63 -7.60
CA ASN A 531 -8.13 21.93 -6.73
C ASN A 531 -8.65 20.64 -6.13
N TYR A 532 -8.93 20.66 -4.84
CA TYR A 532 -9.46 19.55 -4.06
C TYR A 532 -10.80 19.93 -3.47
N LYS A 533 -11.81 19.09 -3.70
CA LYS A 533 -13.12 19.21 -3.10
C LYS A 533 -13.54 17.91 -2.47
N SER A 534 -14.08 17.97 -1.27
CA SER A 534 -14.73 16.83 -0.65
C SER A 534 -16.02 17.28 0.03
N LEU A 535 -17.01 16.41 -0.05
CA LEU A 535 -18.29 16.53 0.62
C LEU A 535 -18.57 15.20 1.29
N SER A 536 -18.82 15.17 2.58
CA SER A 536 -19.32 13.98 3.27
C SER A 536 -20.50 14.37 4.14
N ALA A 537 -21.54 13.55 4.08
CA ALA A 537 -22.67 13.66 4.96
C ALA A 537 -22.80 12.37 5.75
N GLN A 538 -23.28 12.46 6.97
CA GLN A 538 -23.72 11.31 7.74
C GLN A 538 -25.08 11.60 8.31
N MET A 539 -25.97 10.64 8.15
CA MET A 539 -27.27 10.60 8.76
C MET A 539 -27.37 9.28 9.49
N ALA A 540 -27.69 9.32 10.77
CA ALA A 540 -27.88 8.14 11.59
C ALA A 540 -29.05 8.36 12.56
N GLY A 541 -29.93 7.37 12.68
CA GLY A 541 -31.05 7.40 13.58
C GLY A 541 -31.35 6.02 14.15
N GLN A 542 -32.05 5.99 15.27
CA GLN A 542 -32.43 4.77 15.99
C GLN A 542 -33.93 4.58 16.01
N ARG A 543 -34.32 3.40 16.49
CA ARG A 543 -35.69 3.03 16.79
C ARG A 543 -36.58 3.04 15.54
N PHE A 544 -36.64 1.91 14.88
CA PHE A 544 -37.59 1.70 13.79
C PHE A 544 -39.01 1.75 14.33
N MET A 545 -39.85 2.53 13.69
CA MET A 545 -41.27 2.69 14.05
C MET A 545 -42.13 1.55 13.51
N LEU A 546 -41.71 0.94 12.40
CA LEU A 546 -42.37 -0.19 11.76
C LEU A 546 -41.37 -1.36 11.71
N GLU A 547 -41.84 -2.56 12.02
CA GLU A 547 -41.09 -3.80 11.87
C GLU A 547 -41.02 -4.24 10.40
N GLY A 548 -40.00 -4.99 10.04
CA GLY A 548 -39.79 -5.53 8.70
C GLY A 548 -38.59 -4.91 7.97
N ASP A 549 -38.43 -5.25 6.68
CA ASP A 549 -37.26 -4.87 5.86
C ASP A 549 -37.28 -3.43 5.33
N PHE A 550 -38.08 -2.54 5.95
CA PHE A 550 -38.16 -1.15 5.54
C PHE A 550 -37.09 -0.29 6.23
N TYR A 551 -35.86 -0.33 5.71
CA TYR A 551 -34.72 0.41 6.20
C TYR A 551 -34.63 1.79 5.54
N SER A 552 -35.18 2.80 6.21
CA SER A 552 -35.26 4.16 5.72
C SER A 552 -35.34 5.15 6.90
N PHE A 553 -34.92 6.40 6.69
CA PHE A 553 -35.10 7.47 7.67
C PHE A 553 -36.56 7.79 7.93
N GLN A 554 -37.48 7.44 7.03
CA GLN A 554 -38.91 7.56 7.26
C GLN A 554 -39.44 6.57 8.32
N ASN A 555 -38.71 5.48 8.54
CA ASN A 555 -39.03 4.47 9.55
C ASN A 555 -38.22 4.61 10.85
N VAL A 556 -37.41 5.66 10.99
CA VAL A 556 -36.65 5.93 12.20
C VAL A 556 -37.34 7.00 13.01
N ASP A 557 -37.37 6.84 14.36
CA ASP A 557 -37.92 7.83 15.30
C ASP A 557 -37.18 9.17 15.13
N PRO A 558 -37.88 10.25 14.69
CA PRO A 558 -37.26 11.55 14.47
C PRO A 558 -36.60 12.15 15.72
N SER A 559 -37.09 11.79 16.93
CA SER A 559 -36.54 12.28 18.20
C SER A 559 -35.10 11.78 18.44
N THR A 560 -34.68 10.72 17.74
CA THR A 560 -33.32 10.15 17.84
C THR A 560 -32.29 10.89 17.00
N PHE A 561 -32.68 11.78 16.08
CA PHE A 561 -31.78 12.66 15.36
C PHE A 561 -31.30 13.78 16.28
N THR A 562 -30.20 13.58 16.96
CA THR A 562 -29.62 14.58 17.83
C THR A 562 -28.35 15.19 17.23
N ASN A 563 -28.19 16.52 17.37
CA ASN A 563 -27.00 17.26 16.97
C ASN A 563 -25.85 17.15 18.00
N SER A 564 -25.98 16.25 18.97
CA SER A 564 -25.00 16.12 20.05
C SER A 564 -23.82 15.29 19.58
N SER A 565 -22.62 15.85 19.67
CA SER A 565 -21.33 15.16 19.36
C SER A 565 -21.05 13.97 20.29
N SER A 566 -21.85 13.77 21.33
CA SER A 566 -21.73 12.64 22.28
C SER A 566 -22.68 11.49 21.97
N SER A 567 -23.64 11.66 21.05
CA SER A 567 -24.54 10.58 20.64
C SER A 567 -24.05 9.95 19.32
N SER A 568 -24.25 8.65 19.19
CA SER A 568 -23.95 7.91 17.95
C SER A 568 -24.93 8.24 16.80
N TYR A 569 -25.91 9.09 17.04
CA TYR A 569 -27.04 9.39 16.16
C TYR A 569 -27.10 10.89 15.91
N TYR A 570 -26.66 11.29 14.71
CA TYR A 570 -26.54 12.70 14.34
C TYR A 570 -26.60 12.88 12.82
N MET A 571 -26.92 14.10 12.40
CA MET A 571 -26.75 14.53 11.03
C MET A 571 -25.64 15.56 10.96
N TYR A 572 -24.64 15.34 10.11
CA TYR A 572 -23.64 16.34 9.81
C TYR A 572 -23.30 16.38 8.33
N LEU A 573 -22.88 17.56 7.89
CA LEU A 573 -22.37 17.79 6.56
C LEU A 573 -20.97 18.43 6.69
N ASN A 574 -19.99 17.76 6.18
CA ASN A 574 -18.62 18.25 6.11
C ASN A 574 -18.26 18.59 4.67
N HIS A 575 -17.81 19.81 4.45
CA HIS A 575 -17.37 20.30 3.15
C HIS A 575 -15.95 20.83 3.25
N SER A 576 -15.08 20.40 2.34
CA SER A 576 -13.72 20.89 2.24
C SER A 576 -13.41 21.29 0.81
N ASN A 577 -12.79 22.48 0.63
CA ASN A 577 -12.32 22.95 -0.66
C ASN A 577 -11.00 23.72 -0.46
N TRP A 578 -9.97 23.34 -1.20
CA TRP A 578 -8.68 23.98 -1.13
C TRP A 578 -7.90 23.82 -2.44
N ASN A 579 -6.94 24.72 -2.65
CA ASN A 579 -6.13 24.78 -3.87
C ASN A 579 -4.65 24.76 -3.53
N LYS A 580 -3.87 24.29 -4.49
CA LYS A 580 -2.43 24.51 -4.52
C LYS A 580 -1.98 24.83 -5.93
N PHE A 581 -0.84 25.54 -6.02
CA PHE A 581 -0.13 25.79 -7.27
C PHE A 581 1.37 25.65 -7.05
N GLY A 582 2.11 25.38 -8.10
CA GLY A 582 3.57 25.25 -8.05
C GLY A 582 4.20 25.71 -9.35
N TYR A 583 5.30 26.46 -9.24
CA TYR A 583 6.22 26.75 -10.33
C TYR A 583 7.51 26.00 -10.06
N PHE A 584 8.02 25.30 -11.05
CA PHE A 584 9.24 24.52 -10.86
C PHE A 584 10.11 24.49 -12.10
N GLY A 585 11.41 24.31 -11.88
CA GLY A 585 12.38 24.16 -12.94
C GLY A 585 13.50 23.21 -12.55
N GLU A 586 14.06 22.55 -13.52
CA GLU A 586 15.24 21.68 -13.38
C GLU A 586 16.23 22.00 -14.49
N LEU A 587 17.50 22.14 -14.11
CA LEU A 587 18.65 22.19 -15.00
C LEU A 587 19.48 20.93 -14.77
N ARG A 588 19.66 20.15 -15.83
CA ARG A 588 20.45 18.92 -15.77
C ARG A 588 21.58 18.99 -16.77
N PHE A 589 22.77 18.67 -16.31
CA PHE A 589 24.00 18.59 -17.08
C PHE A 589 24.47 17.14 -17.08
N ASP A 590 24.77 16.62 -18.25
CA ASP A 590 25.35 15.28 -18.44
C ASP A 590 26.62 15.42 -19.31
N TYR A 591 27.78 15.23 -18.70
CA TYR A 591 29.07 15.27 -19.36
C TYR A 591 29.51 13.87 -19.71
N ARG A 592 29.52 13.53 -21.02
CA ARG A 592 29.94 12.24 -21.60
C ARG A 592 29.21 11.01 -21.04
N GLY A 593 28.08 11.18 -20.36
CA GLY A 593 27.47 10.10 -19.60
C GLY A 593 28.26 9.67 -18.34
N ILE A 594 29.40 10.33 -18.04
CA ILE A 594 30.30 9.99 -16.92
C ILE A 594 29.92 10.77 -15.66
N ALA A 595 29.67 12.07 -15.81
CA ALA A 595 29.31 12.93 -14.70
C ALA A 595 27.96 13.63 -14.96
N GLN A 596 27.09 13.60 -13.98
CA GLN A 596 25.76 14.19 -14.07
C GLN A 596 25.50 15.05 -12.85
N VAL A 597 24.94 16.23 -13.07
CA VAL A 597 24.50 17.15 -12.03
C VAL A 597 23.12 17.68 -12.40
N SER A 598 22.18 17.68 -11.46
CA SER A 598 20.91 18.38 -11.65
C SER A 598 20.63 19.31 -10.48
N VAL A 599 20.10 20.47 -10.81
CA VAL A 599 19.65 21.49 -9.85
C VAL A 599 18.18 21.72 -10.12
N THR A 600 17.36 21.59 -9.09
CA THR A 600 15.92 21.78 -9.15
C THR A 600 15.51 22.86 -8.17
N GLY A 601 14.61 23.73 -8.60
CA GLY A 601 13.95 24.70 -7.74
C GLY A 601 12.45 24.62 -7.92
N ARG A 602 11.71 24.71 -6.79
CA ARG A 602 10.25 24.74 -6.83
C ARG A 602 9.71 25.77 -5.84
N LEU A 603 8.73 26.55 -6.30
CA LEU A 603 7.95 27.49 -5.50
C LEU A 603 6.51 26.98 -5.44
N ASP A 604 6.06 26.53 -4.28
CA ASP A 604 4.68 26.11 -4.05
C ASP A 604 3.88 27.16 -3.30
N GLY A 605 2.57 27.19 -3.56
CA GLY A 605 1.59 27.93 -2.78
C GLY A 605 0.39 27.04 -2.42
N SER A 606 -0.15 27.24 -1.23
CA SER A 606 -1.31 26.50 -0.73
C SER A 606 -2.31 27.42 -0.05
N SER A 607 -3.60 27.28 -0.39
CA SER A 607 -4.69 27.99 0.30
C SER A 607 -4.95 27.50 1.72
N THR A 608 -4.25 26.46 2.16
CA THR A 608 -4.33 25.97 3.56
C THR A 608 -3.44 26.75 4.51
N LEU A 609 -2.54 27.61 3.99
CA LEU A 609 -1.70 28.55 4.74
C LEU A 609 -2.29 29.97 4.72
N ARG A 610 -1.77 30.86 5.56
CA ARG A 610 -2.18 32.27 5.54
C ARG A 610 -1.82 32.91 4.19
N GLN A 611 -2.68 33.79 3.69
CA GLN A 611 -2.49 34.44 2.40
C GLN A 611 -1.16 35.23 2.27
N VAL A 612 -0.65 35.76 3.37
CA VAL A 612 0.63 36.51 3.41
C VAL A 612 1.84 35.59 3.26
N ASP A 613 1.75 34.34 3.80
CA ASP A 613 2.85 33.35 3.88
C ASP A 613 2.50 32.07 3.16
N CYS A 614 1.65 32.14 2.13
CA CYS A 614 1.15 30.96 1.45
C CYS A 614 2.15 30.31 0.48
N THR A 615 3.28 30.96 0.20
CA THR A 615 4.30 30.47 -0.75
C THR A 615 5.60 30.14 -0.06
N TYR A 616 6.26 29.08 -0.54
CA TYR A 616 7.53 28.62 -0.01
C TYR A 616 8.37 27.94 -1.10
N PHE A 617 9.68 28.12 -0.99
CA PHE A 617 10.65 27.66 -1.98
C PHE A 617 11.40 26.41 -1.51
N TYR A 618 11.61 25.46 -2.43
CA TYR A 618 12.43 24.28 -2.18
C TYR A 618 13.53 24.12 -3.22
N PRO A 619 14.79 24.05 -2.80
CA PRO A 619 15.89 23.63 -3.65
C PRO A 619 16.15 22.13 -3.58
N SER A 620 16.69 21.57 -4.67
CA SER A 620 17.29 20.24 -4.69
C SER A 620 18.50 20.20 -5.60
N VAL A 621 19.54 19.49 -5.17
CA VAL A 621 20.75 19.26 -5.95
C VAL A 621 21.05 17.78 -5.95
N THR A 622 21.31 17.22 -7.15
CA THR A 622 21.73 15.82 -7.26
C THR A 622 22.97 15.72 -8.13
N GLY A 623 23.87 14.79 -7.78
CA GLY A 623 25.10 14.54 -8.55
C GLY A 623 25.39 13.05 -8.65
N GLY A 624 25.96 12.62 -9.78
CA GLY A 624 26.37 11.26 -9.99
C GLY A 624 27.63 11.18 -10.83
N PHE A 625 28.51 10.24 -10.48
CA PHE A 625 29.79 10.05 -11.12
C PHE A 625 30.05 8.56 -11.40
N ILE A 626 30.20 8.23 -12.69
CA ILE A 626 30.50 6.87 -13.15
C ILE A 626 32.01 6.70 -13.25
N PHE A 627 32.62 6.34 -12.11
CA PHE A 627 34.06 6.25 -12.00
C PHE A 627 34.67 5.09 -12.82
N SER A 628 33.87 4.05 -13.08
CA SER A 628 34.33 2.92 -13.88
C SER A 628 34.61 3.27 -15.35
N GLU A 629 33.90 4.23 -15.91
CA GLU A 629 34.13 4.70 -17.28
C GLU A 629 35.39 5.59 -17.33
N LEU A 630 35.53 6.52 -16.36
CA LEU A 630 36.70 7.40 -16.30
C LEU A 630 38.01 6.62 -16.08
N LEU A 631 37.96 5.65 -15.16
CA LEU A 631 39.15 4.85 -14.77
C LEU A 631 39.36 3.63 -15.69
N HIS A 632 38.54 3.44 -16.71
CA HIS A 632 38.57 2.31 -17.63
C HIS A 632 38.61 0.94 -16.91
N LEU A 633 37.89 0.83 -15.79
CA LEU A 633 37.85 -0.37 -14.91
C LEU A 633 36.94 -1.50 -15.44
N GLN A 634 36.40 -1.37 -16.62
CA GLN A 634 35.45 -2.33 -17.23
C GLN A 634 36.21 -3.59 -17.68
N ASN A 635 36.49 -4.48 -16.74
CA ASN A 635 37.14 -5.76 -16.97
C ASN A 635 36.18 -6.95 -16.71
N SER A 636 36.68 -8.16 -16.73
CA SER A 636 35.85 -9.37 -16.62
C SER A 636 35.11 -9.51 -15.28
N TRP A 637 35.67 -8.97 -14.19
CA TRP A 637 35.05 -9.12 -12.87
C TRP A 637 34.32 -7.85 -12.41
N PHE A 638 34.77 -6.64 -12.79
CA PHE A 638 34.11 -5.36 -12.46
C PHE A 638 33.54 -4.73 -13.73
N SER A 639 32.23 -4.55 -13.79
CA SER A 639 31.55 -4.16 -15.02
C SER A 639 31.10 -2.71 -15.03
N TYR A 640 30.72 -2.17 -13.85
CA TYR A 640 30.18 -0.82 -13.72
C TYR A 640 30.26 -0.34 -12.28
N GLY A 641 30.60 0.95 -12.10
CA GLY A 641 30.63 1.60 -10.79
C GLY A 641 30.21 3.06 -10.90
N LYS A 642 29.16 3.41 -10.18
CA LYS A 642 28.65 4.76 -10.02
C LYS A 642 28.51 5.12 -8.55
N ILE A 643 28.96 6.31 -8.19
CA ILE A 643 28.66 6.96 -6.90
C ILE A 643 27.66 8.06 -7.19
N ARG A 644 26.66 8.21 -6.31
CA ARG A 644 25.66 9.25 -6.40
C ARG A 644 25.45 9.92 -5.04
N GLY A 645 25.06 11.18 -5.10
CA GLY A 645 24.69 11.95 -3.90
C GLY A 645 23.60 12.95 -4.23
N ASN A 646 22.76 13.21 -3.26
CA ASN A 646 21.72 14.21 -3.40
C ASN A 646 21.42 14.91 -2.07
N TRP A 647 20.91 16.12 -2.19
CA TRP A 647 20.35 16.90 -1.11
C TRP A 647 19.12 17.63 -1.60
N ALA A 648 18.05 17.65 -0.80
CA ALA A 648 16.82 18.35 -1.12
C ALA A 648 16.14 18.89 0.13
N LYS A 649 15.41 19.96 -0.05
CA LYS A 649 14.49 20.51 0.93
C LYS A 649 13.08 20.49 0.34
N VAL A 650 12.07 20.04 1.09
CA VAL A 650 10.67 19.97 0.65
C VAL A 650 9.76 20.39 1.79
N GLY A 651 8.80 21.27 1.55
CA GLY A 651 7.82 21.70 2.53
C GLY A 651 6.53 20.88 2.45
N LYS A 652 5.79 20.78 3.54
CA LYS A 652 4.47 20.15 3.62
C LYS A 652 3.51 21.07 4.37
N SER A 653 2.44 21.52 3.69
CA SER A 653 1.46 22.42 4.30
C SER A 653 0.53 21.71 5.30
N CYS A 654 -0.19 22.49 6.11
CA CYS A 654 -1.19 21.98 7.05
C CYS A 654 -2.48 21.55 6.33
N THR A 655 -3.34 20.86 7.09
CA THR A 655 -4.71 20.57 6.66
C THR A 655 -5.55 21.86 6.58
N PRO A 656 -6.61 21.91 5.74
CA PRO A 656 -7.45 23.08 5.59
C PRO A 656 -8.08 23.57 6.90
N TYR A 657 -8.45 24.87 6.93
CA TYR A 657 -9.26 25.52 7.98
C TYR A 657 -8.62 25.64 9.37
N LYS A 658 -7.28 25.47 9.49
CA LYS A 658 -6.58 25.62 10.79
C LYS A 658 -6.54 27.08 11.30
N PHE A 659 -6.78 28.06 10.42
CA PHE A 659 -6.80 29.48 10.77
C PHE A 659 -8.20 30.04 11.05
N SER A 660 -9.22 29.22 11.03
CA SER A 660 -10.60 29.59 11.30
C SER A 660 -11.00 29.20 12.71
N ASP A 661 -11.77 30.06 13.38
CA ASP A 661 -12.42 29.69 14.62
C ASP A 661 -13.51 28.65 14.31
N THR A 662 -13.63 27.64 15.15
CA THR A 662 -14.72 26.68 15.11
C THR A 662 -15.80 27.09 16.12
N PHE A 663 -17.04 26.92 15.73
CA PHE A 663 -18.18 27.23 16.59
C PHE A 663 -18.83 25.93 17.02
N LYS A 664 -19.24 25.88 18.28
CA LYS A 664 -19.97 24.77 18.86
C LYS A 664 -21.30 25.24 19.45
N ASN A 665 -22.35 24.44 19.32
CA ASN A 665 -23.57 24.65 20.01
C ASN A 665 -23.39 24.28 21.50
N TRP A 666 -23.63 25.23 22.38
CA TRP A 666 -23.56 25.05 23.81
C TRP A 666 -24.94 24.76 24.34
N SER A 667 -25.23 23.51 24.67
CA SER A 667 -26.50 23.08 25.27
C SER A 667 -26.80 23.73 26.64
N SER A 668 -25.80 24.39 27.23
CA SER A 668 -25.95 25.10 28.51
C SER A 668 -26.71 26.43 28.42
N PHE A 669 -26.98 26.94 27.22
CA PHE A 669 -27.82 28.11 27.02
C PHE A 669 -29.27 27.68 26.80
N PRO A 670 -30.27 28.32 27.46
CA PRO A 670 -31.68 27.90 27.38
C PRO A 670 -32.24 27.74 25.95
N ASP A 671 -31.74 28.52 25.01
CA ASP A 671 -32.19 28.54 23.61
C ASP A 671 -31.15 28.00 22.61
N GLY A 672 -30.14 27.28 23.12
CA GLY A 672 -29.07 26.71 22.27
C GLY A 672 -28.18 27.79 21.64
N GLY A 673 -27.30 28.38 22.42
CA GLY A 673 -26.36 29.40 21.93
C GLY A 673 -25.16 28.81 21.19
N TRP A 674 -24.74 29.46 20.12
CA TRP A 674 -23.48 29.14 19.44
C TRP A 674 -22.34 30.00 19.98
N GLY A 675 -21.25 29.36 20.37
CA GLY A 675 -20.03 30.04 20.82
C GLY A 675 -18.78 29.44 20.19
N ILE A 676 -17.67 30.13 20.31
CA ILE A 676 -16.38 29.62 19.86
C ILE A 676 -16.05 28.33 20.65
N ASP A 677 -15.67 27.28 19.94
CA ASP A 677 -15.19 26.04 20.57
C ASP A 677 -13.81 26.29 21.18
N PRO A 678 -13.66 26.26 22.51
CA PRO A 678 -12.37 26.49 23.17
C PRO A 678 -11.48 25.25 23.12
N THR A 679 -11.96 24.12 22.57
CA THR A 679 -11.19 22.86 22.58
C THR A 679 -9.91 23.03 21.77
N VAL A 680 -10.01 23.52 20.54
CA VAL A 680 -8.84 23.80 19.69
C VAL A 680 -8.96 25.21 19.13
N GLY A 681 -8.13 26.12 19.63
CA GLY A 681 -8.07 27.48 19.10
C GLY A 681 -7.47 27.52 17.69
N LYS A 682 -7.88 28.53 16.92
CA LYS A 682 -7.31 28.79 15.60
C LYS A 682 -5.79 28.95 15.70
N ALA A 683 -5.09 28.51 14.67
CA ALA A 683 -3.67 28.77 14.53
C ALA A 683 -3.42 30.27 14.26
N LEU A 684 -2.43 30.85 14.91
CA LEU A 684 -2.08 32.24 14.72
C LEU A 684 -1.14 32.43 13.54
N ASN A 685 -0.16 31.55 13.43
CA ASN A 685 0.83 31.54 12.37
C ASN A 685 1.29 30.09 12.19
N LEU A 686 1.18 29.56 10.95
CA LEU A 686 1.70 28.25 10.62
C LEU A 686 2.54 28.37 9.36
N GLU A 687 3.72 27.79 9.43
CA GLU A 687 4.61 27.56 8.30
C GLU A 687 4.51 26.09 7.87
N PRO A 688 4.95 25.74 6.66
CA PRO A 688 5.05 24.35 6.27
C PRO A 688 6.03 23.57 7.17
N GLU A 689 5.75 22.28 7.43
CA GLU A 689 6.78 21.35 7.92
C GLU A 689 7.87 21.23 6.86
N MET A 690 9.13 21.37 7.23
CA MET A 690 10.27 21.41 6.31
C MET A 690 11.12 20.16 6.42
N THR A 691 11.05 19.32 5.39
CA THR A 691 11.87 18.11 5.25
C THR A 691 13.18 18.43 4.55
N SER A 692 14.30 18.26 5.21
CA SER A 692 15.65 18.31 4.66
C SER A 692 16.23 16.90 4.60
N SER A 693 16.61 16.44 3.41
CA SER A 693 17.12 15.08 3.22
C SER A 693 18.39 15.08 2.40
N TRP A 694 19.34 14.24 2.79
CA TRP A 694 20.49 13.92 1.97
C TRP A 694 20.69 12.41 1.86
N GLU A 695 21.25 11.99 0.74
CA GLU A 695 21.49 10.58 0.43
C GLU A 695 22.82 10.44 -0.30
N ILE A 696 23.58 9.42 0.06
CA ILE A 696 24.77 8.95 -0.67
C ILE A 696 24.55 7.49 -1.02
N GLY A 697 24.82 7.12 -2.26
CA GLY A 697 24.63 5.75 -2.74
C GLY A 697 25.66 5.32 -3.76
N ALA A 698 25.74 4.01 -3.98
CA ALA A 698 26.58 3.39 -4.98
C ALA A 698 25.79 2.33 -5.76
N ASP A 699 25.92 2.34 -7.08
CA ASP A 699 25.48 1.25 -8.00
C ASP A 699 26.73 0.56 -8.52
N LEU A 700 26.90 -0.69 -8.13
CA LEU A 700 28.06 -1.51 -8.45
C LEU A 700 27.62 -2.76 -9.22
N ARG A 701 28.31 -3.06 -10.33
CA ARG A 701 28.01 -4.25 -11.13
C ARG A 701 29.26 -5.05 -11.37
N PHE A 702 29.13 -6.37 -11.25
CA PHE A 702 30.23 -7.31 -11.35
C PHE A 702 29.89 -8.43 -12.33
N PHE A 703 30.94 -9.14 -12.81
CA PHE A 703 30.84 -10.36 -13.62
C PHE A 703 29.95 -10.15 -14.87
N LYS A 704 30.26 -9.14 -15.68
CA LYS A 704 29.47 -8.76 -16.88
C LYS A 704 28.00 -8.47 -16.57
N ASN A 705 27.76 -7.68 -15.51
CA ASN A 705 26.44 -7.29 -15.00
C ASN A 705 25.60 -8.43 -14.38
N ARG A 706 26.16 -9.60 -14.13
CA ARG A 706 25.44 -10.70 -13.48
C ARG A 706 25.14 -10.44 -12.01
N THR A 707 26.00 -9.66 -11.33
CA THR A 707 25.78 -9.19 -9.96
C THR A 707 25.57 -7.68 -9.98
N ARG A 708 24.43 -7.24 -9.49
CA ARG A 708 24.07 -5.83 -9.42
C ARG A 708 23.75 -5.50 -7.98
N LEU A 709 24.53 -4.61 -7.38
CA LEU A 709 24.42 -4.17 -5.98
C LEU A 709 24.15 -2.66 -5.97
N ASP A 710 23.01 -2.27 -5.42
CA ASP A 710 22.67 -0.89 -5.14
C ASP A 710 22.63 -0.69 -3.61
N VAL A 711 23.39 0.27 -3.09
CA VAL A 711 23.44 0.59 -1.65
C VAL A 711 23.24 2.08 -1.48
N ALA A 712 22.43 2.47 -0.51
CA ALA A 712 22.22 3.88 -0.16
C ALA A 712 22.19 4.06 1.35
N TYR A 713 22.83 5.11 1.83
CA TYR A 713 22.70 5.67 3.18
C TYR A 713 21.99 7.01 3.07
N TYR A 714 21.02 7.25 3.94
CA TYR A 714 20.23 8.49 3.95
C TYR A 714 20.04 9.04 5.36
N SER A 715 19.85 10.34 5.46
CA SER A 715 19.35 11.03 6.63
C SER A 715 18.34 12.10 6.21
N THR A 716 17.24 12.15 6.92
CA THR A 716 16.13 13.06 6.69
C THR A 716 15.73 13.70 8.00
N THR A 717 15.79 15.03 8.08
CA THR A 717 15.30 15.81 9.22
C THR A 717 14.05 16.55 8.81
N VAL A 718 13.02 16.52 9.63
CA VAL A 718 11.78 17.28 9.43
C VAL A 718 11.64 18.26 10.59
N ASP A 719 11.80 19.52 10.28
CA ASP A 719 11.69 20.65 11.21
C ASP A 719 10.32 21.32 11.10
N ASN A 720 10.00 22.19 12.07
CA ASN A 720 8.75 22.93 12.11
C ASN A 720 7.52 22.00 12.10
N GLN A 721 7.57 20.90 12.86
CA GLN A 721 6.44 19.97 12.96
C GLN A 721 5.17 20.71 13.39
N ILE A 722 4.06 20.51 12.69
CA ILE A 722 2.78 21.11 13.03
C ILE A 722 2.10 20.25 14.08
N VAL A 723 2.20 20.66 15.34
CA VAL A 723 1.67 19.92 16.47
C VAL A 723 0.58 20.69 17.19
N THR A 724 -0.39 19.96 17.73
CA THR A 724 -1.46 20.53 18.57
C THR A 724 -1.09 20.31 20.02
N VAL A 725 -0.83 21.36 20.74
CA VAL A 725 -0.32 21.36 22.11
C VAL A 725 -1.31 21.97 23.10
N ARG A 726 -1.28 21.51 24.34
CA ARG A 726 -2.08 22.08 25.42
C ARG A 726 -1.49 23.44 25.83
N VAL A 727 -2.36 24.43 25.91
CA VAL A 727 -1.98 25.77 26.39
C VAL A 727 -2.72 26.11 27.67
N SER A 728 -2.33 27.21 28.35
CA SER A 728 -3.05 27.67 29.53
C SER A 728 -4.48 28.01 29.16
N PRO A 729 -5.49 27.52 29.90
CA PRO A 729 -6.89 27.90 29.69
C PRO A 729 -7.14 29.42 29.80
N ALA A 730 -6.24 30.16 30.44
CA ALA A 730 -6.29 31.63 30.51
C ALA A 730 -6.18 32.30 29.13
N ALA A 731 -5.66 31.56 28.10
CA ALA A 731 -5.62 32.01 26.72
C ALA A 731 -6.99 31.87 25.99
N GLY A 732 -8.03 31.40 26.69
CA GLY A 732 -9.38 31.21 26.14
C GLY A 732 -9.50 29.92 25.27
N MET A 733 -8.47 29.05 25.27
CA MET A 733 -8.44 27.78 24.52
C MET A 733 -7.70 26.70 25.32
N ILE A 734 -8.00 25.43 25.05
CA ILE A 734 -7.35 24.30 25.73
C ILE A 734 -6.15 23.81 24.91
N LEU A 735 -6.30 23.74 23.60
CA LEU A 735 -5.29 23.27 22.64
C LEU A 735 -5.03 24.35 21.60
N GLN A 736 -3.79 24.43 21.13
CA GLN A 736 -3.40 25.32 20.04
C GLN A 736 -2.47 24.59 19.06
N THR A 737 -2.69 24.79 17.75
CA THR A 737 -1.81 24.25 16.72
C THR A 737 -0.66 25.22 16.45
N ARG A 738 0.58 24.73 16.49
CA ARG A 738 1.83 25.49 16.32
C ARG A 738 2.88 24.71 15.53
N ASN A 739 3.88 25.42 14.96
CA ASN A 739 5.07 24.81 14.37
C ASN A 739 6.13 24.64 15.45
N GLU A 740 6.20 23.49 16.06
CA GLU A 740 7.18 23.19 17.10
C GLU A 740 7.57 21.71 17.04
N GLY A 741 8.86 21.45 17.14
CA GLY A 741 9.39 20.09 17.11
C GLY A 741 10.18 19.74 15.86
N SER A 742 11.07 18.78 16.01
CA SER A 742 11.93 18.24 14.95
C SER A 742 12.11 16.74 15.13
N ILE A 743 12.08 16.01 14.02
CA ILE A 743 12.35 14.58 13.99
C ILE A 743 13.44 14.28 12.95
N GLU A 744 14.15 13.20 13.15
CA GLU A 744 15.18 12.71 12.24
C GLU A 744 14.96 11.22 11.93
N ASN A 745 15.14 10.86 10.68
CA ASN A 745 15.14 9.48 10.22
C ASN A 745 16.40 9.22 9.42
N TYR A 746 17.13 8.18 9.75
CA TYR A 746 18.33 7.77 9.02
C TYR A 746 18.40 6.26 8.85
N GLY A 747 19.08 5.81 7.83
CA GLY A 747 19.13 4.38 7.57
C GLY A 747 19.97 3.96 6.38
N ILE A 748 20.03 2.64 6.20
CA ILE A 748 20.74 1.97 5.12
C ILE A 748 19.76 1.11 4.35
N GLU A 749 19.85 1.18 3.03
CA GLU A 749 19.11 0.30 2.11
C GLU A 749 20.10 -0.38 1.17
N ALA A 750 19.88 -1.65 0.89
CA ALA A 750 20.65 -2.40 -0.08
C ALA A 750 19.74 -3.30 -0.92
N THR A 751 20.02 -3.39 -2.21
CA THR A 751 19.37 -4.31 -3.15
C THR A 751 20.43 -5.04 -3.93
N LEU A 752 20.42 -6.37 -3.86
CA LEU A 752 21.30 -7.26 -4.61
C LEU A 752 20.46 -8.04 -5.61
N ASN A 753 20.79 -7.94 -6.89
CA ASN A 753 20.27 -8.81 -7.95
C ASN A 753 21.43 -9.65 -8.50
N GLN A 754 21.25 -10.96 -8.48
CA GLN A 754 22.24 -11.92 -8.90
C GLN A 754 21.68 -12.85 -9.95
N ASP A 755 22.21 -12.80 -11.18
CA ASP A 755 21.98 -13.82 -12.21
C ASP A 755 22.93 -14.99 -11.95
N ILE A 756 22.46 -16.04 -11.24
CA ILE A 756 23.29 -17.19 -10.85
C ILE A 756 23.62 -18.03 -12.11
N PHE A 757 22.59 -18.35 -12.89
CA PHE A 757 22.68 -18.97 -14.18
C PHE A 757 21.82 -18.22 -15.19
N LYS A 758 22.34 -18.03 -16.38
CA LYS A 758 21.62 -17.45 -17.51
C LYS A 758 22.04 -18.18 -18.79
N THR A 759 21.20 -19.11 -19.20
CA THR A 759 21.39 -19.91 -20.42
C THR A 759 20.11 -19.92 -21.25
N LYS A 760 20.13 -20.46 -22.44
CA LYS A 760 18.94 -20.56 -23.30
C LYS A 760 17.82 -21.34 -22.63
N ASP A 761 18.11 -22.47 -22.00
CA ASP A 761 17.12 -23.37 -21.41
C ASP A 761 16.91 -23.17 -19.91
N PHE A 762 17.85 -22.52 -19.22
CA PHE A 762 17.80 -22.39 -17.75
C PHE A 762 18.26 -21.01 -17.29
N ASP A 763 17.37 -20.26 -16.65
CA ASP A 763 17.69 -19.02 -15.97
C ASP A 763 17.41 -19.18 -14.48
N TRP A 764 18.33 -18.68 -13.65
CA TRP A 764 18.15 -18.59 -12.21
C TRP A 764 18.60 -17.22 -11.73
N THR A 765 17.67 -16.45 -11.21
CA THR A 765 17.91 -15.13 -10.62
C THR A 765 17.57 -15.11 -9.14
N LEU A 766 18.39 -14.42 -8.36
CA LEU A 766 18.21 -14.16 -6.94
C LEU A 766 18.11 -12.65 -6.72
N THR A 767 17.12 -12.21 -5.92
CA THR A 767 16.98 -10.81 -5.49
C THR A 767 16.95 -10.76 -3.97
N ALA A 768 17.85 -9.98 -3.36
CA ALA A 768 17.84 -9.74 -1.92
C ALA A 768 17.70 -8.24 -1.64
N ASN A 769 16.77 -7.90 -0.77
CA ASN A 769 16.50 -6.55 -0.30
C ASN A 769 16.79 -6.47 1.20
N PHE A 770 17.51 -5.47 1.62
CA PHE A 770 17.80 -5.16 3.03
C PHE A 770 17.42 -3.70 3.30
N SER A 771 16.82 -3.44 4.46
CA SER A 771 16.61 -2.08 4.94
C SER A 771 16.67 -1.99 6.45
N LEU A 772 17.33 -0.95 6.93
CA LEU A 772 17.40 -0.51 8.32
C LEU A 772 17.01 0.95 8.35
N ASN A 773 16.09 1.31 9.22
CA ASN A 773 15.72 2.70 9.51
C ASN A 773 15.76 2.97 11.00
N ARG A 774 16.05 4.21 11.40
CA ARG A 774 15.95 4.70 12.78
C ARG A 774 15.31 6.09 12.77
N GLY A 775 14.17 6.18 13.46
CA GLY A 775 13.47 7.42 13.71
C GLY A 775 13.77 7.97 15.10
N LYS A 776 14.07 9.25 15.20
CA LYS A 776 14.37 9.94 16.46
C LYS A 776 13.64 11.26 16.56
N VAL A 777 13.01 11.52 17.70
CA VAL A 777 12.45 12.84 18.04
C VAL A 777 13.56 13.71 18.61
N LYS A 778 13.96 14.76 17.89
CA LYS A 778 15.08 15.66 18.29
C LYS A 778 14.62 16.74 19.25
N SER A 779 13.46 17.34 18.97
CA SER A 779 12.86 18.37 19.81
C SER A 779 11.35 18.27 19.82
N LEU A 780 10.74 18.70 20.89
CA LEU A 780 9.32 18.90 21.08
C LEU A 780 9.09 20.27 21.75
N PRO A 781 7.84 20.77 21.76
CA PRO A 781 7.48 21.99 22.49
C PRO A 781 7.96 21.94 23.94
N ASP A 782 8.30 23.10 24.51
CA ASP A 782 8.76 23.20 25.89
C ASP A 782 7.79 22.50 26.86
N GLN A 783 8.36 21.77 27.84
CA GLN A 783 7.66 20.98 28.85
C GLN A 783 6.92 19.72 28.33
N ILE A 784 6.87 19.48 27.02
CA ILE A 784 6.27 18.29 26.44
C ILE A 784 7.37 17.25 26.18
N LYS A 785 7.20 16.05 26.74
CA LYS A 785 8.15 14.94 26.56
C LYS A 785 7.69 13.93 25.50
N GLN A 786 6.41 13.96 25.15
CA GLN A 786 5.82 13.01 24.21
C GLN A 786 4.59 13.59 23.53
N ILE A 787 4.32 13.09 22.32
CA ILE A 787 3.08 13.33 21.57
C ILE A 787 2.43 11.98 21.34
N ASP A 788 1.24 11.81 21.95
CA ASP A 788 0.48 10.58 21.88
C ASP A 788 -0.47 10.60 20.68
N GLY A 789 -0.58 9.45 20.01
CA GLY A 789 -1.62 9.19 19.02
C GLY A 789 -2.92 8.69 19.65
N THR A 790 -3.66 7.88 18.91
CA THR A 790 -4.95 7.32 19.35
C THR A 790 -4.79 6.41 20.56
N ASN A 791 -5.69 6.56 21.53
CA ASN A 791 -5.74 5.70 22.71
C ASN A 791 -6.34 4.31 22.37
N TYR A 792 -5.57 3.28 22.64
CA TYR A 792 -5.99 1.88 22.49
C TYR A 792 -6.03 1.16 23.84
N GLY A 793 -7.05 1.43 24.65
CA GLY A 793 -7.20 0.81 25.97
C GLY A 793 -6.14 1.24 27.00
N GLY A 794 -5.66 2.49 26.93
CA GLY A 794 -4.62 3.03 27.81
C GLY A 794 -3.22 2.86 27.28
N ILE A 795 -3.05 2.31 26.08
CA ILE A 795 -1.78 2.18 25.36
C ILE A 795 -1.80 3.13 24.15
N TYR A 796 -0.70 3.85 23.95
CA TYR A 796 -0.62 4.89 22.92
C TYR A 796 0.56 4.66 21.98
N PRO A 797 0.37 4.79 20.65
CA PRO A 797 1.48 5.05 19.76
C PRO A 797 2.01 6.45 20.03
N THR A 798 3.30 6.57 20.31
CA THR A 798 3.88 7.80 20.88
C THR A 798 5.16 8.20 20.19
N ALA A 799 5.31 9.48 19.89
CA ALA A 799 6.59 10.11 19.57
C ALA A 799 7.21 10.65 20.87
N PHE A 800 8.35 10.10 21.30
CA PHE A 800 8.97 10.38 22.60
C PHE A 800 10.28 11.16 22.43
N LEU A 801 10.42 12.28 23.15
CA LEU A 801 11.59 13.16 23.06
C LEU A 801 12.90 12.42 23.36
N GLY A 802 13.84 12.48 22.44
CA GLY A 802 15.12 11.76 22.49
C GLY A 802 15.03 10.27 22.16
N GLY A 803 13.82 9.72 22.04
CA GLY A 803 13.51 8.35 21.67
C GLY A 803 12.95 8.23 20.26
N SER A 804 12.26 7.11 19.98
CA SER A 804 11.70 6.79 18.66
C SER A 804 10.46 7.63 18.34
N THR A 805 10.23 7.86 17.02
CA THR A 805 8.99 8.41 16.47
C THR A 805 7.84 7.42 16.54
N THR A 806 8.13 6.13 16.74
CA THR A 806 7.17 5.01 16.77
C THR A 806 7.16 4.27 18.11
N GLY A 807 7.42 5.00 19.20
CA GLY A 807 7.38 4.46 20.55
C GLY A 807 5.98 3.98 20.95
N ILE A 808 5.95 3.26 22.06
CA ILE A 808 4.73 2.82 22.75
C ILE A 808 4.80 3.36 24.17
N THR A 809 3.74 4.01 24.60
CA THR A 809 3.58 4.40 26.00
C THR A 809 2.36 3.74 26.62
N GLY A 810 2.48 3.45 27.90
CA GLY A 810 1.42 2.77 28.65
C GLY A 810 1.79 2.65 30.12
N LYS A 811 1.02 1.87 30.85
CA LYS A 811 1.30 1.57 32.26
C LYS A 811 2.30 0.43 32.38
N ASP A 812 3.17 0.51 33.37
CA ASP A 812 4.10 -0.55 33.75
C ASP A 812 4.04 -0.80 35.25
N TYR A 813 4.70 -1.81 35.73
CA TYR A 813 4.93 -2.05 37.15
C TYR A 813 5.83 -0.98 37.77
N VAL A 814 5.71 -0.79 39.07
CA VAL A 814 6.75 -0.08 39.84
C VAL A 814 8.02 -0.94 39.82
N ARG A 815 9.14 -0.33 39.50
CA ARG A 815 10.44 -1.02 39.43
C ARG A 815 11.47 -0.39 40.37
N ASP A 816 12.36 -1.22 40.94
CA ASP A 816 13.53 -0.79 41.68
C ASP A 816 14.58 -0.17 40.72
N PRO A 817 15.67 0.43 41.23
CA PRO A 817 16.72 0.97 40.38
C PRO A 817 17.46 -0.05 39.50
N GLN A 818 17.31 -1.35 39.78
CA GLN A 818 17.88 -2.46 39.03
C GLN A 818 16.92 -3.00 37.99
N GLY A 819 15.69 -2.46 37.94
CA GLY A 819 14.65 -2.85 36.97
C GLY A 819 13.76 -4.00 37.41
N ASN A 820 13.91 -4.54 38.64
CA ASN A 820 13.03 -5.60 39.13
C ASN A 820 11.65 -5.05 39.50
N VAL A 821 10.60 -5.83 39.35
CA VAL A 821 9.25 -5.45 39.74
C VAL A 821 9.13 -5.39 41.25
N VAL A 822 8.64 -4.27 41.80
CA VAL A 822 8.41 -4.13 43.22
C VAL A 822 7.04 -4.72 43.60
N CYS A 823 7.02 -5.61 44.57
CA CYS A 823 5.82 -6.22 45.17
C CYS A 823 5.51 -5.58 46.52
N ASN A 824 4.27 -5.61 46.92
CA ASN A 824 3.87 -5.29 48.31
C ASN A 824 4.18 -6.45 49.26
N GLU A 825 3.96 -6.25 50.55
CA GLU A 825 4.23 -7.26 51.62
C GLU A 825 3.38 -8.55 51.40
N ASN A 826 2.26 -8.46 50.70
CA ASN A 826 1.41 -9.62 50.37
C ASN A 826 1.83 -10.34 49.08
N GLY A 827 2.98 -10.00 48.49
CA GLY A 827 3.51 -10.63 47.28
C GLY A 827 2.93 -10.13 45.95
N TYR A 828 1.95 -9.19 45.96
CA TYR A 828 1.34 -8.67 44.74
C TYR A 828 2.20 -7.57 44.12
N PRO A 829 2.39 -7.55 42.77
CA PRO A 829 3.18 -6.51 42.12
C PRO A 829 2.49 -5.15 42.19
N LEU A 830 3.25 -4.09 42.42
CA LEU A 830 2.75 -2.71 42.44
C LEU A 830 2.64 -2.18 41.01
N VAL A 831 1.45 -1.68 40.65
CA VAL A 831 1.17 -1.10 39.35
C VAL A 831 1.38 0.42 39.41
N ASN A 832 2.16 0.94 38.48
CA ASN A 832 2.31 2.40 38.33
C ASN A 832 1.10 2.96 37.57
N THR A 833 0.12 3.48 38.31
CA THR A 833 -1.14 3.99 37.73
C THR A 833 -1.08 5.49 37.38
N SER A 834 -0.05 6.21 37.87
CA SER A 834 0.00 7.68 37.82
C SER A 834 0.72 8.23 36.60
N LYS A 835 1.50 7.43 35.88
CA LYS A 835 2.32 7.89 34.75
C LYS A 835 2.18 6.96 33.54
N GLN A 836 2.17 7.57 32.35
CA GLN A 836 2.44 6.88 31.11
C GLN A 836 3.95 6.75 30.93
N LEU A 837 4.43 5.54 30.76
CA LEU A 837 5.86 5.22 30.62
C LEU A 837 6.14 4.76 29.20
N TYR A 838 7.36 4.98 28.74
CA TYR A 838 7.86 4.38 27.50
C TYR A 838 8.09 2.88 27.75
N ILE A 839 7.28 2.02 27.05
CA ILE A 839 7.24 0.58 27.30
C ILE A 839 7.65 -0.26 26.10
N GLY A 840 7.86 0.36 24.93
CA GLY A 840 8.25 -0.38 23.72
C GLY A 840 8.48 0.51 22.52
N ASN A 841 9.00 -0.10 21.45
CA ASN A 841 9.25 0.56 20.17
C ASN A 841 8.83 -0.35 19.01
N ARG A 842 7.98 0.16 18.13
CA ARG A 842 7.45 -0.59 16.97
C ARG A 842 8.38 -0.60 15.75
N GLU A 843 9.47 0.17 15.80
CA GLU A 843 10.41 0.24 14.68
C GLU A 843 11.24 -1.05 14.58
N PRO A 844 11.27 -1.70 13.39
CA PRO A 844 12.09 -2.88 13.19
C PRO A 844 13.60 -2.56 13.32
N ASP A 845 14.38 -3.52 13.78
CA ASP A 845 15.84 -3.43 13.71
C ASP A 845 16.32 -3.46 12.27
N PHE A 846 15.75 -4.36 11.46
CA PHE A 846 15.91 -4.39 10.01
C PHE A 846 14.81 -5.23 9.36
N MET A 847 14.66 -5.06 8.06
CA MET A 847 13.78 -5.86 7.21
C MET A 847 14.59 -6.51 6.09
N LEU A 848 14.18 -7.73 5.71
CA LEU A 848 14.81 -8.54 4.66
C LEU A 848 13.75 -9.02 3.68
N GLY A 849 14.07 -9.02 2.38
CA GLY A 849 13.34 -9.72 1.34
C GLY A 849 14.30 -10.60 0.56
N LEU A 850 13.95 -11.86 0.32
CA LEU A 850 14.74 -12.80 -0.47
C LEU A 850 13.84 -13.48 -1.49
N GLY A 851 13.93 -13.07 -2.74
CA GLY A 851 13.21 -13.64 -3.88
C GLY A 851 14.13 -14.46 -4.78
N SER A 852 13.59 -15.51 -5.35
CA SER A 852 14.30 -16.31 -6.35
C SER A 852 13.36 -16.73 -7.46
N ASN A 853 13.82 -16.64 -8.71
CA ASN A 853 13.08 -17.04 -9.90
C ASN A 853 13.92 -18.00 -10.71
N PHE A 854 13.30 -19.09 -11.12
CA PHE A 854 13.87 -20.11 -11.99
C PHE A 854 13.01 -20.22 -13.25
N ARG A 855 13.65 -20.31 -14.39
CA ARG A 855 13.01 -20.70 -15.64
C ARG A 855 13.77 -21.87 -16.23
N PHE A 856 13.08 -22.96 -16.50
CA PHE A 856 13.60 -24.10 -17.21
C PHE A 856 12.70 -24.35 -18.42
N ARG A 857 13.18 -23.92 -19.60
CA ARG A 857 12.38 -23.90 -20.86
C ARG A 857 11.05 -23.18 -20.65
N ASP A 858 9.95 -23.92 -20.71
CA ASP A 858 8.59 -23.43 -20.60
C ASP A 858 8.07 -23.44 -19.15
N LEU A 859 8.84 -23.99 -18.20
CA LEU A 859 8.51 -24.06 -16.78
C LEU A 859 9.14 -22.89 -16.02
N THR A 860 8.34 -22.19 -15.24
CA THR A 860 8.80 -21.13 -14.34
C THR A 860 8.47 -21.50 -12.90
N PHE A 861 9.40 -21.25 -12.00
CA PHE A 861 9.22 -21.43 -10.57
C PHE A 861 9.79 -20.20 -9.84
N GLY A 862 9.04 -19.68 -8.87
CA GLY A 862 9.50 -18.53 -8.10
C GLY A 862 9.03 -18.59 -6.66
N PHE A 863 9.79 -17.96 -5.75
CA PHE A 863 9.39 -17.79 -4.37
C PHE A 863 9.92 -16.46 -3.79
N LEU A 864 9.29 -16.01 -2.72
CA LEU A 864 9.70 -14.84 -1.96
C LEU A 864 9.56 -15.12 -0.46
N PHE A 865 10.65 -14.94 0.28
CA PHE A 865 10.65 -14.79 1.72
C PHE A 865 10.70 -13.31 2.07
N ASP A 866 9.90 -12.87 3.03
CA ASP A 866 10.04 -11.60 3.70
C ASP A 866 10.23 -11.81 5.21
N GLY A 867 11.05 -10.97 5.81
CA GLY A 867 11.39 -11.05 7.22
C GLY A 867 11.53 -9.67 7.85
N ARG A 868 11.21 -9.62 9.12
CA ARG A 868 11.38 -8.48 10.01
C ARG A 868 12.09 -8.97 11.27
N CYS A 869 13.12 -8.26 11.68
CA CYS A 869 13.78 -8.47 12.96
C CYS A 869 13.48 -7.29 13.88
N GLY A 870 13.08 -7.55 15.12
CA GLY A 870 12.72 -6.52 16.09
C GLY A 870 11.42 -5.78 15.78
N GLY A 871 11.19 -4.73 16.54
CA GLY A 871 9.97 -3.94 16.57
C GLY A 871 8.86 -4.65 17.34
N ASP A 872 8.31 -3.92 18.29
CA ASP A 872 7.29 -4.45 19.20
C ASP A 872 5.90 -4.43 18.58
N VAL A 873 5.05 -5.35 19.01
CA VAL A 873 3.62 -5.43 18.69
C VAL A 873 2.82 -5.38 19.97
N VAL A 874 1.80 -4.52 20.00
CA VAL A 874 0.83 -4.40 21.09
C VAL A 874 -0.28 -5.41 20.86
N ASN A 875 -0.33 -6.46 21.67
CA ASN A 875 -1.33 -7.52 21.58
C ASN A 875 -2.58 -7.21 22.41
N ILE A 876 -3.44 -6.30 21.90
CA ILE A 876 -4.70 -5.95 22.56
C ILE A 876 -5.69 -7.12 22.50
N THR A 877 -5.65 -7.90 21.43
CA THR A 877 -6.45 -9.14 21.33
C THR A 877 -6.12 -10.11 22.45
N GLY A 878 -4.82 -10.35 22.69
CA GLY A 878 -4.36 -11.19 23.81
C GLY A 878 -4.71 -10.63 25.18
N SER A 879 -4.57 -9.31 25.35
CA SER A 879 -4.97 -8.60 26.58
C SER A 879 -6.46 -8.84 26.91
N SER A 880 -7.32 -8.69 25.93
CA SER A 880 -8.74 -8.93 26.08
C SER A 880 -9.08 -10.40 26.37
N LEU A 881 -8.43 -11.33 25.69
CA LEU A 881 -8.59 -12.76 25.97
C LEU A 881 -8.23 -13.10 27.41
N ILE A 882 -7.17 -12.51 27.95
CA ILE A 882 -6.78 -12.70 29.36
C ILE A 882 -7.82 -12.10 30.29
N SER A 883 -8.21 -10.83 30.06
CA SER A 883 -9.22 -10.16 30.88
C SER A 883 -10.55 -10.92 30.90
N ASN A 884 -10.97 -11.43 29.74
CA ASN A 884 -12.21 -12.21 29.60
C ASN A 884 -12.09 -13.66 30.05
N GLY A 885 -10.91 -14.11 30.50
CA GLY A 885 -10.74 -15.50 30.92
C GLY A 885 -10.68 -16.52 29.79
N GLN A 886 -10.45 -16.07 28.56
CA GLN A 886 -10.47 -16.93 27.36
C GLN A 886 -9.07 -17.29 26.84
N HIS A 887 -8.00 -16.71 27.35
CA HIS A 887 -6.66 -17.00 26.89
C HIS A 887 -6.18 -18.40 27.32
N HIS A 888 -5.57 -19.17 26.41
CA HIS A 888 -5.12 -20.55 26.66
C HIS A 888 -4.13 -20.70 27.82
N LEU A 889 -3.38 -19.65 28.17
CA LEU A 889 -2.48 -19.70 29.33
C LEU A 889 -3.23 -19.92 30.65
N LEU A 890 -4.51 -19.56 30.71
CA LEU A 890 -5.33 -19.74 31.91
C LEU A 890 -5.63 -21.22 32.18
N ASP A 891 -5.60 -22.10 31.18
CA ASP A 891 -5.69 -23.55 31.42
C ASP A 891 -4.56 -24.04 32.34
N LYS A 892 -3.38 -23.41 32.20
CA LYS A 892 -2.20 -23.83 32.98
C LYS A 892 -2.03 -23.05 34.28
N TYR A 893 -2.33 -21.75 34.30
CA TYR A 893 -1.93 -20.86 35.39
C TYR A 893 -3.06 -20.42 36.30
N ARG A 894 -4.32 -20.52 35.89
CA ARG A 894 -5.46 -20.08 36.69
C ARG A 894 -5.57 -20.82 38.03
N ASN A 895 -5.86 -20.06 39.06
CA ASN A 895 -6.00 -20.54 40.46
C ASN A 895 -4.76 -21.25 41.03
N ARG A 896 -3.60 -21.11 40.37
CA ARG A 896 -2.34 -21.63 40.92
C ARG A 896 -1.70 -20.66 41.89
N GLU A 897 -1.13 -21.21 42.94
CA GLU A 897 -0.28 -20.49 43.86
C GLU A 897 1.11 -20.35 43.24
N VAL A 898 1.61 -19.13 43.17
CA VAL A 898 2.94 -18.83 42.63
C VAL A 898 3.58 -17.70 43.44
N VAL A 899 4.89 -17.71 43.56
CA VAL A 899 5.64 -16.54 44.02
C VAL A 899 5.92 -15.63 42.82
N PHE A 900 5.34 -14.43 42.82
CA PHE A 900 5.58 -13.48 41.73
C PHE A 900 7.05 -13.04 41.73
N LYS A 901 7.69 -13.12 40.57
CA LYS A 901 9.12 -12.75 40.43
C LYS A 901 9.30 -11.24 40.59
N GLY A 902 9.79 -10.82 41.72
CA GLY A 902 10.01 -9.40 42.05
C GLY A 902 10.73 -9.23 43.37
N VAL A 903 10.73 -8.01 43.86
CA VAL A 903 11.38 -7.60 45.11
C VAL A 903 10.41 -6.86 46.03
N VAL A 904 10.63 -6.90 47.32
CA VAL A 904 9.86 -6.12 48.33
C VAL A 904 10.77 -5.04 48.88
N ALA A 905 10.25 -3.83 49.03
CA ALA A 905 10.99 -2.69 49.62
C ALA A 905 11.11 -2.87 51.14
N ASN A 906 12.32 -2.75 51.70
CA ASN A 906 12.58 -2.94 53.11
C ASN A 906 12.36 -1.67 53.99
N GLY A 907 11.94 -0.55 53.35
CA GLY A 907 11.72 0.74 54.07
C GLY A 907 13.00 1.58 54.32
N ASP A 908 14.17 0.98 54.23
CA ASP A 908 15.48 1.64 54.36
C ASP A 908 16.13 2.01 53.01
N GLY A 909 15.39 1.86 51.90
CA GLY A 909 15.86 2.10 50.56
C GLY A 909 16.49 0.85 49.89
N THR A 910 16.54 -0.27 50.61
CA THR A 910 17.00 -1.57 50.08
C THR A 910 15.81 -2.46 49.63
N TYR A 911 16.10 -3.50 48.89
CA TYR A 911 15.11 -4.42 48.36
C TYR A 911 15.51 -5.87 48.60
N SER A 912 14.54 -6.70 49.01
CA SER A 912 14.69 -8.13 49.18
C SER A 912 13.88 -8.92 48.15
N PRO A 913 14.31 -10.13 47.76
CA PRO A 913 13.51 -10.97 46.88
C PRO A 913 12.11 -11.24 47.44
N ASN A 914 11.07 -11.16 46.60
CA ASN A 914 9.72 -11.56 46.98
C ASN A 914 9.68 -13.10 47.22
N THR A 915 9.16 -13.50 48.39
CA THR A 915 8.96 -14.93 48.77
C THR A 915 7.53 -15.23 49.07
N THR A 916 6.63 -14.24 49.08
CA THR A 916 5.20 -14.42 49.42
C THR A 916 4.43 -14.97 48.25
N PRO A 917 3.76 -16.12 48.39
CA PRO A 917 2.96 -16.69 47.31
C PRO A 917 1.64 -15.93 47.16
N ILE A 918 1.14 -15.87 45.92
CA ILE A 918 -0.13 -15.30 45.52
C ILE A 918 -0.91 -16.28 44.67
N ILE A 919 -2.23 -16.16 44.61
CA ILE A 919 -3.08 -16.97 43.74
C ILE A 919 -3.36 -16.21 42.46
N LEU A 920 -3.14 -16.82 41.29
CA LEU A 920 -3.42 -16.26 39.97
C LEU A 920 -4.90 -16.43 39.61
N ASP A 921 -5.78 -15.78 40.35
CA ASP A 921 -7.23 -15.75 40.11
C ASP A 921 -7.70 -14.59 39.22
N GLN A 922 -8.99 -14.46 39.00
CA GLN A 922 -9.59 -13.35 38.25
C GLN A 922 -9.29 -12.00 38.91
N THR A 923 -9.19 -11.94 40.23
CA THR A 923 -8.88 -10.71 40.97
C THR A 923 -7.45 -10.27 40.68
N PHE A 924 -6.49 -11.20 40.73
CA PHE A 924 -5.11 -10.92 40.36
C PHE A 924 -5.02 -10.41 38.92
N ILE A 925 -5.67 -11.09 37.96
CA ILE A 925 -5.65 -10.70 36.57
C ILE A 925 -6.20 -9.27 36.36
N ASN A 926 -7.36 -8.98 36.90
CA ASN A 926 -8.05 -7.71 36.66
C ASN A 926 -7.41 -6.53 37.42
N THR A 927 -6.76 -6.78 38.57
CA THR A 927 -6.22 -5.73 39.42
C THR A 927 -4.72 -5.48 39.17
N TYR A 928 -3.94 -6.53 38.92
CA TYR A 928 -2.48 -6.45 38.93
C TYR A 928 -1.84 -6.78 37.56
N PHE A 929 -2.50 -7.54 36.69
CA PHE A 929 -1.92 -7.99 35.44
C PHE A 929 -2.48 -7.22 34.22
N PHE A 930 -3.79 -7.22 34.05
CA PHE A 930 -4.47 -6.57 32.91
C PHE A 930 -4.23 -5.06 32.82
N PRO A 931 -4.23 -4.28 33.94
CA PRO A 931 -3.95 -2.84 33.85
C PRO A 931 -2.54 -2.47 33.42
N VAL A 932 -1.61 -3.44 33.39
CA VAL A 932 -0.21 -3.22 33.05
C VAL A 932 0.01 -3.44 31.56
N SER A 933 0.14 -2.37 30.81
CA SER A 933 0.28 -2.37 29.35
C SER A 933 1.51 -3.12 28.87
N SER A 934 2.62 -3.07 29.62
CA SER A 934 3.88 -3.75 29.27
C SER A 934 3.76 -5.28 29.19
N ASN A 935 2.77 -5.88 29.84
CA ASN A 935 2.49 -7.33 29.75
C ASN A 935 2.03 -7.77 28.35
N PHE A 936 1.60 -6.85 27.52
CA PHE A 936 1.01 -7.10 26.19
C PHE A 936 1.85 -6.56 25.05
N ILE A 937 3.12 -6.23 25.36
CA ILE A 937 4.12 -5.84 24.35
C ILE A 937 4.91 -7.09 23.99
N GLU A 938 4.86 -7.50 22.75
CA GLU A 938 5.49 -8.71 22.25
C GLU A 938 6.46 -8.44 21.10
N ASP A 939 7.44 -9.33 20.93
CA ASP A 939 8.41 -9.25 19.82
C ASP A 939 7.68 -9.47 18.47
N GLY A 940 7.78 -8.50 17.58
CA GLY A 940 7.19 -8.52 16.25
C GLY A 940 8.07 -9.15 15.17
N SER A 941 9.15 -9.83 15.53
CA SER A 941 10.03 -10.51 14.57
C SER A 941 9.31 -11.65 13.86
N TYR A 942 9.56 -11.80 12.56
CA TYR A 942 9.03 -12.91 11.78
C TYR A 942 9.87 -13.23 10.53
N ILE A 943 9.70 -14.45 10.03
CA ILE A 943 10.07 -14.88 8.68
C ILE A 943 8.84 -15.49 8.04
N ARG A 944 8.50 -15.05 6.84
CA ARG A 944 7.33 -15.49 6.08
C ARG A 944 7.71 -15.96 4.68
N LEU A 945 7.12 -17.04 4.23
CA LEU A 945 7.07 -17.42 2.82
C LEU A 945 5.87 -16.72 2.17
N SER A 946 6.13 -15.56 1.56
CA SER A 946 5.10 -14.68 1.03
C SER A 946 4.37 -15.29 -0.14
N TYR A 947 5.10 -15.91 -1.06
CA TYR A 947 4.52 -16.70 -2.13
C TYR A 947 5.49 -17.75 -2.68
N VAL A 948 4.89 -18.75 -3.31
CA VAL A 948 5.54 -19.70 -4.22
C VAL A 948 4.70 -19.77 -5.48
N THR A 949 5.31 -19.63 -6.65
CA THR A 949 4.63 -19.73 -7.95
C THR A 949 5.22 -20.83 -8.79
N LEU A 950 4.36 -21.53 -9.53
CA LEU A 950 4.73 -22.52 -10.54
C LEU A 950 3.93 -22.21 -11.81
N GLY A 951 4.62 -21.81 -12.88
CA GLY A 951 4.01 -21.47 -14.15
C GLY A 951 4.47 -22.39 -15.26
N TYR A 952 3.60 -22.69 -16.20
CA TYR A 952 3.91 -23.46 -17.38
C TYR A 952 3.33 -22.81 -18.65
N ASP A 953 4.18 -22.61 -19.67
CA ASP A 953 3.77 -22.08 -20.96
C ASP A 953 3.37 -23.25 -21.88
N LEU A 954 2.07 -23.35 -22.13
CA LEU A 954 1.46 -24.36 -22.99
C LEU A 954 1.39 -23.96 -24.46
N SER A 955 1.90 -22.77 -24.82
CA SER A 955 1.78 -22.20 -26.17
C SER A 955 2.31 -23.14 -27.27
N LYS A 956 3.41 -23.85 -26.99
CA LYS A 956 4.01 -24.81 -27.92
C LYS A 956 3.18 -26.08 -28.16
N LEU A 957 2.23 -26.39 -27.27
CA LEU A 957 1.34 -27.55 -27.38
C LEU A 957 0.08 -27.26 -28.18
N LEU A 958 -0.15 -26.00 -28.52
CA LEU A 958 -1.32 -25.58 -29.29
C LEU A 958 -1.18 -25.98 -30.75
N ALA A 959 -2.28 -26.42 -31.37
CA ALA A 959 -2.30 -26.74 -32.79
C ALA A 959 -2.01 -25.47 -33.63
N HIS A 960 -1.32 -25.62 -34.75
CA HIS A 960 -0.95 -24.52 -35.64
C HIS A 960 -2.13 -23.64 -36.09
N ASN A 961 -3.30 -24.22 -36.23
CA ASN A 961 -4.54 -23.51 -36.61
C ASN A 961 -5.38 -23.06 -35.42
N CYS A 962 -4.86 -23.15 -34.18
CA CYS A 962 -5.59 -22.71 -32.99
C CYS A 962 -5.72 -21.17 -32.98
N PRO A 963 -6.88 -20.61 -32.71
CA PRO A 963 -7.04 -19.17 -32.56
C PRO A 963 -6.26 -18.62 -31.35
N VAL A 964 -6.00 -19.46 -30.35
CA VAL A 964 -5.17 -19.13 -29.19
C VAL A 964 -3.70 -19.24 -29.59
N LYS A 965 -2.94 -18.15 -29.49
CA LYS A 965 -1.51 -18.05 -29.82
C LYS A 965 -0.61 -18.26 -28.62
N GLY A 966 -1.12 -17.99 -27.46
CA GLY A 966 -0.39 -18.13 -26.18
C GLY A 966 -1.30 -18.66 -25.10
N LEU A 967 -0.83 -19.64 -24.30
CA LEU A 967 -1.57 -20.20 -23.17
C LEU A 967 -0.61 -20.45 -22.01
N ASN A 968 -0.80 -19.68 -20.95
CA ASN A 968 -0.01 -19.79 -19.72
C ASN A 968 -0.90 -20.20 -18.56
N VAL A 969 -0.45 -21.18 -17.78
CA VAL A 969 -1.12 -21.64 -16.55
C VAL A 969 -0.17 -21.42 -15.38
N THR A 970 -0.64 -20.77 -14.33
CA THR A 970 0.16 -20.46 -13.15
C THR A 970 -0.58 -20.88 -11.89
N LEU A 971 0.09 -21.64 -11.03
CA LEU A 971 -0.35 -22.00 -9.68
C LEU A 971 0.46 -21.18 -8.68
N THR A 972 -0.21 -20.52 -7.74
CA THR A 972 0.45 -19.70 -6.71
C THR A 972 -0.10 -20.04 -5.34
N GLY A 973 0.81 -20.36 -4.40
CA GLY A 973 0.50 -20.44 -2.97
C GLY A 973 1.02 -19.20 -2.25
N ARG A 974 0.24 -18.64 -1.32
CA ARG A 974 0.59 -17.40 -0.60
C ARG A 974 0.49 -17.59 0.90
N ASN A 975 1.37 -16.89 1.65
CA ASN A 975 1.44 -16.93 3.11
C ASN A 975 1.45 -18.37 3.66
N LEU A 976 2.18 -19.27 2.98
CA LEU A 976 2.17 -20.70 3.29
C LEU A 976 2.85 -21.01 4.61
N PHE A 977 3.79 -20.17 5.02
CA PHE A 977 4.59 -20.37 6.21
C PHE A 977 4.84 -19.04 6.92
N LEU A 978 4.71 -19.04 8.26
CA LEU A 978 5.03 -17.92 9.14
C LEU A 978 5.73 -18.45 10.40
N LEU A 979 6.98 -18.03 10.59
CA LEU A 979 7.74 -18.28 11.81
C LEU A 979 7.80 -16.98 12.62
N THR A 980 7.26 -16.96 13.83
CA THR A 980 7.25 -15.82 14.73
C THR A 980 7.07 -16.25 16.17
N LYS A 981 7.57 -15.46 17.11
CA LYS A 981 7.30 -15.60 18.54
C LYS A 981 6.03 -14.89 18.99
N TYR A 982 5.49 -14.02 18.16
CA TYR A 982 4.27 -13.28 18.44
C TYR A 982 3.10 -14.24 18.70
N SER A 983 2.35 -14.03 19.78
CA SER A 983 1.28 -14.96 20.22
C SER A 983 -0.05 -14.76 19.46
N GLY A 984 -0.30 -13.58 18.91
CA GLY A 984 -1.49 -13.24 18.12
C GLY A 984 -1.52 -13.85 16.72
N SER A 985 -2.41 -13.37 15.85
CA SER A 985 -2.60 -13.94 14.52
C SER A 985 -1.44 -13.65 13.57
N ASP A 986 -0.95 -12.43 13.52
CA ASP A 986 0.13 -12.00 12.62
C ASP A 986 0.82 -10.73 13.15
N PRO A 987 2.16 -10.66 13.21
CA PRO A 987 2.86 -9.47 13.71
C PRO A 987 2.85 -8.28 12.73
N GLN A 988 2.47 -8.49 11.48
CA GLN A 988 2.36 -7.44 10.46
C GLN A 988 0.94 -6.86 10.43
N VAL A 989 0.54 -6.23 11.51
CA VAL A 989 -0.80 -5.69 11.75
C VAL A 989 -0.80 -4.17 11.89
N THR A 990 -1.94 -3.57 11.65
CA THR A 990 -2.26 -2.20 11.99
C THR A 990 -3.74 -2.12 12.38
N GLU A 991 -4.07 -1.31 13.36
CA GLU A 991 -5.47 -1.06 13.75
C GLU A 991 -6.17 -0.16 12.74
N SER A 992 -5.47 0.78 12.13
CA SER A 992 -6.01 1.74 11.17
C SER A 992 -5.42 1.53 9.78
N GLY A 993 -6.24 1.72 8.77
CA GLY A 993 -5.83 1.75 7.36
C GLY A 993 -5.15 3.05 6.92
N SER A 994 -4.71 3.89 7.85
CA SER A 994 -4.04 5.16 7.58
C SER A 994 -2.80 5.35 8.47
N ALA A 995 -1.79 6.08 7.96
CA ALA A 995 -0.53 6.36 8.65
C ALA A 995 -0.50 7.78 9.24
N TYR A 996 -1.54 8.19 9.96
CA TYR A 996 -1.56 9.51 10.59
C TYR A 996 -0.67 9.56 11.85
N GLY A 997 0.12 10.64 11.98
CA GLY A 997 1.03 10.85 13.11
C GLY A 997 1.97 9.66 13.33
N SER A 998 2.14 9.22 14.57
CA SER A 998 2.95 8.04 14.90
C SER A 998 2.39 6.72 14.35
N GLY A 999 1.20 6.75 13.71
CA GLY A 999 0.55 5.58 13.10
C GLY A 999 0.08 4.55 14.12
N SER A 1000 -0.68 3.56 13.65
CA SER A 1000 -1.19 2.44 14.44
C SER A 1000 -0.58 1.09 14.04
N GLY A 1001 0.47 1.11 13.24
CA GLY A 1001 1.21 -0.09 12.87
C GLY A 1001 1.75 -0.80 14.12
N GLY A 1002 1.59 -2.12 14.17
CA GLY A 1002 1.98 -2.91 15.34
C GLY A 1002 0.95 -2.93 16.48
N PHE A 1003 -0.27 -2.42 16.27
CA PHE A 1003 -1.40 -2.59 17.20
C PHE A 1003 -2.35 -3.67 16.66
N ASP A 1004 -2.43 -4.81 17.35
CA ASP A 1004 -3.33 -5.91 17.02
C ASP A 1004 -4.60 -5.83 17.89
N ARG A 1005 -5.73 -5.50 17.27
CA ARG A 1005 -7.01 -5.34 17.96
C ARG A 1005 -8.14 -6.03 17.20
N TYR A 1006 -8.39 -7.28 17.50
CA TYR A 1006 -9.52 -8.09 17.02
C TYR A 1006 -9.70 -8.13 15.49
N GLY A 1007 -8.64 -7.93 14.72
CA GLY A 1007 -8.70 -8.01 13.26
C GLY A 1007 -9.07 -9.40 12.78
N VAL A 1008 -9.67 -9.49 11.59
CA VAL A 1008 -9.84 -10.77 10.89
C VAL A 1008 -8.47 -11.39 10.63
N PRO A 1009 -8.24 -12.67 11.00
CA PRO A 1009 -6.96 -13.32 10.76
C PRO A 1009 -6.52 -13.23 9.31
N LYS A 1010 -5.21 -13.06 9.06
CA LYS A 1010 -4.67 -13.12 7.70
C LYS A 1010 -4.89 -14.50 7.08
N THR A 1011 -4.94 -14.52 5.76
CA THR A 1011 -5.22 -15.74 5.00
C THR A 1011 -3.95 -16.30 4.34
N ARG A 1012 -3.87 -17.62 4.27
CA ARG A 1012 -3.09 -18.31 3.25
C ARG A 1012 -4.01 -18.68 2.11
N SER A 1013 -3.50 -18.62 0.89
CA SER A 1013 -4.32 -18.87 -0.27
C SER A 1013 -3.58 -19.67 -1.34
N PHE A 1014 -4.37 -20.35 -2.18
CA PHE A 1014 -3.90 -21.01 -3.38
C PHE A 1014 -4.72 -20.49 -4.55
N ASN A 1015 -4.05 -19.97 -5.57
CA ASN A 1015 -4.72 -19.53 -6.79
C ASN A 1015 -4.23 -20.29 -8.02
N LEU A 1016 -5.15 -20.47 -8.95
CA LEU A 1016 -4.90 -20.97 -10.29
C LEU A 1016 -5.25 -19.84 -11.27
N SER A 1017 -4.29 -19.45 -12.08
CA SER A 1017 -4.46 -18.44 -13.14
C SER A 1017 -4.22 -19.07 -14.50
N VAL A 1018 -5.13 -18.80 -15.44
CA VAL A 1018 -5.05 -19.22 -16.85
C VAL A 1018 -5.12 -17.97 -17.73
N LYS A 1019 -4.05 -17.74 -18.50
CA LYS A 1019 -3.94 -16.60 -19.42
C LYS A 1019 -3.88 -17.10 -20.84
N ALA A 1020 -4.83 -16.68 -21.67
CA ALA A 1020 -4.89 -16.97 -23.10
C ALA A 1020 -4.68 -15.70 -23.93
N THR A 1021 -3.91 -15.79 -24.98
CA THR A 1021 -3.66 -14.70 -25.95
C THR A 1021 -4.10 -15.15 -27.35
N PHE A 1022 -4.85 -14.29 -28.05
CA PHE A 1022 -5.47 -14.56 -29.36
C PHE A 1022 -4.85 -13.71 -30.45
#